data_a4c78826bef9afad10e8e9b3f6c8724a
#
_entry.id   a4c78826bef9afad10e8e9b3f6c8724a
#
_cell.length_a   1.000
_cell.length_b   1.000
_cell.length_c   1.000
_cell.angle_alpha   90.00
_cell.angle_beta   90.00
_cell.angle_gamma   90.00
#
_symmetry.space_group_name_H-M   'P 1'
#
loop_
_entity.id
_entity.type
_entity.pdbx_description
1 polymer ?
#
loop_
_entity_poly.entity_id
_entity_poly.type
_entity_poly.pdbx_seq_one_letter_code
_entity_poly.pdbx_strand_id
1 'polypeptide(L)'
;MRDLIIMRGCPGSGKSTAIKEAGLENYVLSPDTLRLMLRAPEVTENFTYSISQQDNALVFELLDTMLVNRMKTGSPTIIDATHCSSSKFHTKQINRYRELAKQYKYRLFYWEPERESIQTYIDRNKYRDELNQVPENVIRKMYTAWEHNGLPKDFVKLNTLSFRDDFASIYKDMSDMYEQVIIVGDIHGCNTVLQKLINQDDELNIKDAKNLYIFVGDYFDRGIENLEVLDTLFDIAEQKNVVLLEGNHEAHWVDWAHDKDAERTDNGMIRFKETTLKQWQSKYNNDKDLKKNLRVLYRKMLPAYFFKFLGKTYIVTHAGLACLPKHHMATWQYINGHGGYNFDVTSAYESRAFPSRSYPTQVFGHRSAKESEHSKPLEGQVEFGGFLKYLVLNDEDNDIYQIKNDVYDKEYLAHENELSKYLKGTYIATEDEEINAIANSKHIIAKKLPDNLMSLNFNRNVFYHAIWNDLTVKARGLFVDQITGKVKARSYNKFFNFGELGNEQEELDNLVYPVHISKKENGFLGIVSYDEDNQKVIFATKSTTQGDHTKLLKDVWDQCSLDNQTLIINLCKKYNASAIFEVCHPEDIHIIDYNNQKKMFLLDFVPNQLHIDGVNINIPFSDKVCEEFSKEWKPETHMCTALNIQVRSRDQLDYYIRTIFLARPTEGYVITDATGKMYKKKTDFYLKWKFYRSLIERIIEGRALPELNEEDAKFIKWLNQYCPQGNIIEIRKQYEKYLTEYNN
;
A
#
# COMPACT_ATOMS: atom_id res chain seq x y z
N MET A 1 3.16 2.66 -21.37
CA MET A 1 4.03 3.84 -21.58
C MET A 1 3.30 5.11 -21.22
N ARG A 2 4.03 6.20 -20.98
CA ARG A 2 3.49 7.46 -20.45
C ARG A 2 2.98 8.33 -21.60
N ASP A 3 1.72 8.14 -22.02
CA ASP A 3 1.07 8.90 -23.06
C ASP A 3 -0.11 9.71 -22.51
N LEU A 4 -0.13 11.00 -22.83
CA LEU A 4 -1.28 11.87 -22.63
C LEU A 4 -1.82 12.28 -23.99
N ILE A 5 -3.06 11.87 -24.30
CA ILE A 5 -3.77 12.23 -25.51
C ILE A 5 -4.86 13.23 -25.13
N ILE A 6 -4.89 14.39 -25.76
CA ILE A 6 -6.01 15.30 -25.65
C ILE A 6 -6.91 15.20 -26.90
N MET A 7 -8.22 15.07 -26.68
CA MET A 7 -9.20 15.08 -27.75
C MET A 7 -9.46 16.52 -28.19
N ARG A 8 -9.59 16.76 -29.51
CA ARG A 8 -9.79 18.07 -30.03
C ARG A 8 -10.92 18.08 -31.07
N GLY A 9 -11.79 19.06 -31.00
CA GLY A 9 -12.93 19.23 -31.93
C GLY A 9 -14.18 19.79 -31.23
N CYS A 10 -15.06 20.41 -31.97
CA CYS A 10 -16.31 20.95 -31.44
C CYS A 10 -17.29 19.84 -31.01
N PRO A 11 -18.35 20.13 -30.26
CA PRO A 11 -19.43 19.18 -29.99
C PRO A 11 -20.03 18.62 -31.31
N GLY A 12 -20.35 17.32 -31.31
CA GLY A 12 -20.82 16.60 -32.50
C GLY A 12 -19.73 16.15 -33.48
N SER A 13 -18.45 16.43 -33.21
CA SER A 13 -17.33 16.04 -34.09
C SER A 13 -16.90 14.55 -34.00
N GLY A 14 -17.52 13.73 -33.15
CA GLY A 14 -17.27 12.31 -33.10
C GLY A 14 -16.16 11.85 -32.11
N LYS A 15 -15.63 12.74 -31.25
CA LYS A 15 -14.56 12.41 -30.28
C LYS A 15 -14.88 11.21 -29.40
N SER A 16 -15.99 11.25 -28.69
CA SER A 16 -16.39 10.19 -27.76
C SER A 16 -16.75 8.88 -28.50
N THR A 17 -17.26 8.98 -29.75
CA THR A 17 -17.47 7.82 -30.64
C THR A 17 -16.13 7.17 -30.98
N ALA A 18 -15.13 7.96 -31.39
CA ALA A 18 -13.79 7.44 -31.69
C ALA A 18 -13.14 6.77 -30.48
N ILE A 19 -13.32 7.31 -29.28
CA ILE A 19 -12.83 6.68 -28.03
C ILE A 19 -13.48 5.31 -27.83
N LYS A 20 -14.80 5.21 -28.01
CA LYS A 20 -15.56 3.97 -27.87
C LYS A 20 -15.18 2.93 -28.93
N GLU A 21 -15.06 3.34 -30.20
CA GLU A 21 -14.64 2.48 -31.30
C GLU A 21 -13.21 1.95 -31.11
N ALA A 22 -12.35 2.75 -30.47
CA ALA A 22 -10.99 2.33 -30.12
C ALA A 22 -10.92 1.47 -28.84
N GLY A 23 -12.03 1.28 -28.08
CA GLY A 23 -12.06 0.54 -26.82
C GLY A 23 -11.27 1.19 -25.70
N LEU A 24 -11.19 2.54 -25.69
CA LEU A 24 -10.31 3.30 -24.79
C LEU A 24 -11.07 4.05 -23.67
N GLU A 25 -12.34 3.73 -23.41
CA GLU A 25 -13.18 4.44 -22.43
C GLU A 25 -12.60 4.41 -21.01
N ASN A 26 -11.93 3.32 -20.63
CA ASN A 26 -11.32 3.16 -19.31
C ASN A 26 -10.13 4.11 -19.05
N TYR A 27 -9.61 4.75 -20.09
CA TYR A 27 -8.45 5.64 -20.00
C TYR A 27 -8.84 7.12 -20.01
N VAL A 28 -10.14 7.42 -20.04
CA VAL A 28 -10.65 8.77 -20.21
C VAL A 28 -10.77 9.52 -18.89
N LEU A 29 -10.39 10.79 -18.90
CA LEU A 29 -10.81 11.82 -17.95
C LEU A 29 -11.65 12.85 -18.70
N SER A 30 -12.89 13.04 -18.27
CA SER A 30 -13.84 13.95 -18.93
C SER A 30 -14.37 14.99 -17.94
N PRO A 31 -14.27 16.29 -18.23
CA PRO A 31 -14.91 17.33 -17.42
C PRO A 31 -16.44 17.17 -17.32
N ASP A 32 -17.10 16.68 -18.36
CA ASP A 32 -18.56 16.51 -18.35
C ASP A 32 -18.98 15.36 -17.41
N THR A 33 -18.21 14.26 -17.40
CA THR A 33 -18.41 13.18 -16.44
C THR A 33 -18.20 13.66 -15.00
N LEU A 34 -17.18 14.47 -14.75
CA LEU A 34 -16.94 15.04 -13.42
C LEU A 34 -18.05 15.99 -12.99
N ARG A 35 -18.63 16.79 -13.90
CA ARG A 35 -19.79 17.64 -13.59
C ARG A 35 -20.99 16.82 -13.14
N LEU A 36 -21.28 15.71 -13.83
CA LEU A 36 -22.38 14.81 -13.47
C LEU A 36 -22.11 14.04 -12.15
N MET A 37 -20.86 13.81 -11.78
CA MET A 37 -20.50 13.26 -10.48
C MET A 37 -20.69 14.27 -9.33
N LEU A 38 -20.51 15.56 -9.60
CA LEU A 38 -20.66 16.64 -8.62
C LEU A 38 -22.12 17.09 -8.44
N ARG A 39 -22.89 17.10 -9.52
CA ARG A 39 -24.28 17.53 -9.52
C ARG A 39 -25.14 16.67 -10.43
N ALA A 40 -26.38 16.43 -10.00
CA ALA A 40 -27.40 15.89 -10.88
C ALA A 40 -27.71 16.83 -12.05
N PRO A 41 -28.23 16.32 -13.19
CA PRO A 41 -28.70 17.14 -14.29
C PRO A 41 -29.70 18.22 -13.83
N GLU A 42 -29.58 19.41 -14.39
CA GLU A 42 -30.46 20.54 -14.10
C GLU A 42 -31.52 20.70 -15.23
N VAL A 43 -32.74 21.04 -14.87
CA VAL A 43 -33.77 21.36 -15.84
C VAL A 43 -33.64 22.83 -16.24
N THR A 44 -33.51 23.09 -17.53
CA THR A 44 -33.43 24.46 -18.09
C THR A 44 -34.78 25.14 -18.15
N GLU A 45 -34.80 26.44 -18.43
CA GLU A 45 -36.03 27.23 -18.66
C GLU A 45 -36.86 26.69 -19.84
N ASN A 46 -36.25 25.94 -20.75
CA ASN A 46 -36.92 25.32 -21.91
C ASN A 46 -37.37 23.89 -21.62
N PHE A 47 -37.42 23.46 -20.35
CA PHE A 47 -37.79 22.12 -19.88
C PHE A 47 -36.90 20.99 -20.43
N THR A 48 -35.67 21.31 -20.81
CA THR A 48 -34.67 20.32 -21.22
C THR A 48 -33.65 20.07 -20.10
N TYR A 49 -33.06 18.88 -20.05
CA TYR A 49 -32.01 18.60 -19.11
C TYR A 49 -30.65 19.10 -19.60
N SER A 50 -29.84 19.61 -18.70
CA SER A 50 -28.48 20.08 -19.02
C SER A 50 -27.49 19.75 -17.92
N ILE A 51 -26.22 19.67 -18.31
CA ILE A 51 -25.08 19.50 -17.37
C ILE A 51 -24.73 20.87 -16.76
N SER A 52 -24.80 20.99 -15.43
CA SER A 52 -24.47 22.23 -14.72
C SER A 52 -23.05 22.69 -14.99
N GLN A 53 -22.87 23.99 -15.19
CA GLN A 53 -21.57 24.63 -15.39
C GLN A 53 -21.10 25.44 -14.15
N GLN A 54 -21.85 25.38 -13.06
CA GLN A 54 -21.59 26.23 -11.88
C GLN A 54 -20.27 25.94 -11.18
N ASP A 55 -19.89 24.65 -11.09
CA ASP A 55 -18.69 24.20 -10.36
C ASP A 55 -17.45 24.04 -11.25
N ASN A 56 -17.35 24.74 -12.34
CA ASN A 56 -16.24 24.60 -13.30
C ASN A 56 -14.86 24.70 -12.66
N ALA A 57 -14.64 25.55 -11.67
CA ALA A 57 -13.35 25.68 -10.99
C ALA A 57 -12.98 24.36 -10.28
N LEU A 58 -13.91 23.80 -9.51
CA LEU A 58 -13.74 22.52 -8.79
C LEU A 58 -13.56 21.34 -9.77
N VAL A 59 -14.33 21.30 -10.87
CA VAL A 59 -14.21 20.26 -11.91
C VAL A 59 -12.78 20.21 -12.45
N PHE A 60 -12.18 21.35 -12.77
CA PHE A 60 -10.82 21.37 -13.31
C PHE A 60 -9.74 21.15 -12.25
N GLU A 61 -9.98 21.47 -10.99
CA GLU A 61 -9.11 21.09 -9.86
C GLU A 61 -9.11 19.58 -9.66
N LEU A 62 -10.29 18.94 -9.67
CA LEU A 62 -10.42 17.49 -9.59
C LEU A 62 -9.78 16.80 -10.81
N LEU A 63 -9.99 17.34 -12.01
CA LEU A 63 -9.38 16.82 -13.24
C LEU A 63 -7.84 16.85 -13.12
N ASP A 64 -7.25 17.97 -12.65
CA ASP A 64 -5.80 18.09 -12.44
C ASP A 64 -5.32 17.07 -11.39
N THR A 65 -6.04 16.95 -10.28
CA THR A 65 -5.71 15.98 -9.21
C THR A 65 -5.72 14.54 -9.75
N MET A 66 -6.75 14.16 -10.50
CA MET A 66 -6.86 12.83 -11.10
C MET A 66 -5.76 12.60 -12.14
N LEU A 67 -5.46 13.60 -12.98
CA LEU A 67 -4.40 13.53 -13.95
C LEU A 67 -3.02 13.36 -13.28
N VAL A 68 -2.72 14.13 -12.23
CA VAL A 68 -1.49 13.99 -11.45
C VAL A 68 -1.37 12.59 -10.86
N ASN A 69 -2.44 12.04 -10.28
CA ASN A 69 -2.42 10.68 -9.73
C ASN A 69 -2.18 9.62 -10.80
N ARG A 70 -2.79 9.75 -11.98
CA ARG A 70 -2.50 8.86 -13.12
C ARG A 70 -1.06 9.00 -13.59
N MET A 71 -0.54 10.23 -13.66
CA MET A 71 0.84 10.47 -14.10
C MET A 71 1.88 9.94 -13.11
N LYS A 72 1.62 9.97 -11.80
CA LYS A 72 2.50 9.35 -10.79
C LYS A 72 2.69 7.85 -11.01
N THR A 73 1.67 7.16 -11.48
CA THR A 73 1.74 5.72 -11.80
C THR A 73 2.16 5.44 -13.24
N GLY A 74 2.31 6.49 -14.07
CA GLY A 74 2.60 6.32 -15.50
C GLY A 74 1.43 5.71 -16.28
N SER A 75 0.18 6.00 -15.88
CA SER A 75 -1.02 5.49 -16.54
C SER A 75 -1.30 6.24 -17.84
N PRO A 76 -1.47 5.56 -18.99
CA PRO A 76 -1.89 6.22 -20.23
C PRO A 76 -3.23 6.90 -20.02
N THR A 77 -3.39 8.11 -20.55
CA THR A 77 -4.57 8.93 -20.23
C THR A 77 -5.07 9.71 -21.45
N ILE A 78 -6.37 9.76 -21.62
CA ILE A 78 -7.09 10.59 -22.62
C ILE A 78 -7.86 11.67 -21.87
N ILE A 79 -7.73 12.92 -22.30
CA ILE A 79 -8.60 14.02 -21.83
C ILE A 79 -9.68 14.27 -22.90
N ASP A 80 -10.92 13.87 -22.61
CA ASP A 80 -12.05 14.11 -23.52
C ASP A 80 -12.67 15.48 -23.23
N ALA A 81 -12.11 16.49 -23.88
CA ALA A 81 -12.62 17.84 -23.88
C ALA A 81 -12.47 18.48 -25.30
N THR A 82 -13.01 19.66 -25.51
CA THR A 82 -13.02 20.27 -26.85
C THR A 82 -11.66 20.80 -27.32
N HIS A 83 -10.83 21.32 -26.42
CA HIS A 83 -9.48 21.85 -26.62
C HIS A 83 -9.33 22.77 -27.89
N CYS A 84 -10.34 23.57 -28.19
CA CYS A 84 -10.39 24.41 -29.37
C CYS A 84 -10.15 25.91 -29.10
N SER A 85 -10.27 26.37 -27.86
CA SER A 85 -10.25 27.78 -27.48
C SER A 85 -8.82 28.32 -27.28
N SER A 86 -8.62 29.61 -27.55
CA SER A 86 -7.43 30.38 -27.21
C SER A 86 -7.62 31.26 -25.96
N SER A 87 -8.66 31.02 -25.16
CA SER A 87 -8.88 31.76 -23.92
C SER A 87 -7.71 31.61 -22.94
N LYS A 88 -7.53 32.62 -22.07
CA LYS A 88 -6.48 32.55 -21.01
C LYS A 88 -6.59 31.29 -20.17
N PHE A 89 -7.79 30.84 -19.85
CA PHE A 89 -8.05 29.61 -19.11
C PHE A 89 -7.55 28.40 -19.88
N HIS A 90 -7.90 28.25 -21.14
CA HIS A 90 -7.48 27.12 -21.96
C HIS A 90 -5.96 27.08 -22.16
N THR A 91 -5.35 28.25 -22.43
CA THR A 91 -3.88 28.36 -22.54
C THR A 91 -3.19 27.92 -21.22
N LYS A 92 -3.76 28.28 -20.06
CA LYS A 92 -3.25 27.84 -18.76
C LYS A 92 -3.32 26.31 -18.61
N GLN A 93 -4.44 25.68 -19.02
CA GLN A 93 -4.57 24.22 -19.01
C GLN A 93 -3.55 23.53 -19.91
N ILE A 94 -3.41 23.96 -21.15
CA ILE A 94 -2.43 23.38 -22.09
C ILE A 94 -1.01 23.50 -21.52
N ASN A 95 -0.64 24.64 -20.96
CA ASN A 95 0.65 24.80 -20.29
C ASN A 95 0.80 23.87 -19.08
N ARG A 96 -0.25 23.70 -18.30
CA ARG A 96 -0.26 22.75 -17.17
C ARG A 96 0.00 21.32 -17.63
N TYR A 97 -0.63 20.86 -18.72
CA TYR A 97 -0.38 19.54 -19.30
C TYR A 97 1.10 19.40 -19.74
N ARG A 98 1.67 20.44 -20.32
CA ARG A 98 3.09 20.46 -20.73
C ARG A 98 4.04 20.38 -19.55
N GLU A 99 3.75 21.12 -18.47
CA GLU A 99 4.53 21.06 -17.22
C GLU A 99 4.48 19.66 -16.60
N LEU A 100 3.28 19.10 -16.46
CA LEU A 100 3.07 17.75 -15.93
C LEU A 100 3.75 16.69 -16.81
N ALA A 101 3.59 16.79 -18.13
CA ALA A 101 4.22 15.86 -19.06
C ALA A 101 5.76 15.89 -18.94
N LYS A 102 6.34 17.08 -18.83
CA LYS A 102 7.78 17.25 -18.60
C LYS A 102 8.23 16.66 -17.25
N GLN A 103 7.39 16.84 -16.21
CA GLN A 103 7.66 16.37 -14.85
C GLN A 103 7.60 14.85 -14.74
N TYR A 104 6.57 14.22 -15.34
CA TYR A 104 6.30 12.79 -15.25
C TYR A 104 6.73 12.00 -16.49
N LYS A 105 7.47 12.65 -17.40
CA LYS A 105 8.04 12.04 -18.62
C LYS A 105 6.97 11.50 -19.57
N TYR A 106 5.89 12.24 -19.73
CA TYR A 106 4.82 11.91 -20.67
C TYR A 106 5.09 12.46 -22.06
N ARG A 107 4.70 11.70 -23.09
CA ARG A 107 4.58 12.16 -24.46
C ARG A 107 3.23 12.83 -24.62
N LEU A 108 3.19 13.94 -25.34
CA LEU A 108 1.96 14.71 -25.58
C LEU A 108 1.45 14.45 -26.98
N PHE A 109 0.22 13.97 -27.05
CA PHE A 109 -0.47 13.72 -28.29
C PHE A 109 -1.81 14.42 -28.29
N TYR A 110 -2.32 14.66 -29.53
CA TYR A 110 -3.70 15.01 -29.71
C TYR A 110 -4.32 14.23 -30.86
N TRP A 111 -5.60 14.01 -30.76
CA TRP A 111 -6.41 13.45 -31.82
C TRP A 111 -7.56 14.38 -32.15
N GLU A 112 -7.80 14.58 -33.45
CA GLU A 112 -8.94 15.32 -33.95
C GLU A 112 -9.48 14.65 -35.21
N PRO A 113 -10.81 14.61 -35.42
CA PRO A 113 -11.40 14.08 -36.64
C PRO A 113 -11.06 14.98 -37.83
N GLU A 114 -11.26 14.46 -39.01
CA GLU A 114 -11.29 15.30 -40.21
C GLU A 114 -12.45 16.35 -40.08
N ARG A 115 -12.14 17.57 -40.46
CA ARG A 115 -13.13 18.64 -40.34
C ARG A 115 -14.20 18.52 -41.42
N GLU A 116 -15.43 18.51 -41.00
CA GLU A 116 -16.60 18.57 -41.85
C GLU A 116 -17.24 19.96 -41.76
N SER A 117 -18.34 20.17 -42.48
CA SER A 117 -19.08 21.44 -42.42
C SER A 117 -19.66 21.65 -41.01
N ILE A 118 -19.72 22.89 -40.57
CA ILE A 118 -20.36 23.25 -39.30
C ILE A 118 -21.80 22.74 -39.19
N GLN A 119 -22.51 22.75 -40.34
CA GLN A 119 -23.90 22.29 -40.40
C GLN A 119 -24.00 20.80 -40.06
N THR A 120 -23.05 19.98 -40.51
CA THR A 120 -22.97 18.56 -40.15
C THR A 120 -22.89 18.34 -38.61
N TYR A 121 -22.12 19.16 -37.94
CA TYR A 121 -21.98 19.04 -36.46
C TYR A 121 -23.22 19.51 -35.70
N ILE A 122 -23.88 20.58 -36.19
CA ILE A 122 -25.15 21.05 -35.66
C ILE A 122 -26.23 19.97 -35.82
N ASP A 123 -26.30 19.34 -36.99
CA ASP A 123 -27.28 18.30 -37.24
C ASP A 123 -27.02 17.04 -36.40
N ARG A 124 -25.78 16.59 -36.32
CA ARG A 124 -25.39 15.49 -35.42
C ARG A 124 -25.72 15.80 -33.96
N ASN A 125 -25.56 17.03 -33.51
CA ASN A 125 -25.88 17.45 -32.15
C ASN A 125 -27.38 17.29 -31.81
N LYS A 126 -28.29 17.42 -32.76
CA LYS A 126 -29.73 17.21 -32.57
C LYS A 126 -30.09 15.75 -32.24
N TYR A 127 -29.29 14.80 -32.69
CA TYR A 127 -29.48 13.36 -32.44
C TYR A 127 -28.73 12.84 -31.21
N ARG A 128 -28.04 13.71 -30.46
CA ARG A 128 -27.41 13.33 -29.19
C ARG A 128 -28.47 13.22 -28.09
N ASP A 129 -28.16 12.43 -27.07
CA ASP A 129 -28.94 12.45 -25.83
C ASP A 129 -29.10 13.87 -25.33
N GLU A 130 -30.26 14.20 -24.79
CA GLU A 130 -30.62 15.55 -24.36
C GLU A 130 -29.55 16.20 -23.47
N LEU A 131 -29.02 15.46 -22.50
CA LEU A 131 -27.94 15.91 -21.62
C LEU A 131 -26.65 16.33 -22.35
N ASN A 132 -26.38 15.74 -23.49
CA ASN A 132 -25.18 15.97 -24.29
C ASN A 132 -25.37 16.95 -25.40
N GLN A 133 -26.57 17.50 -25.58
CA GLN A 133 -26.85 18.53 -26.59
C GLN A 133 -26.27 19.88 -26.14
N VAL A 134 -25.68 20.58 -27.08
CA VAL A 134 -25.03 21.87 -26.85
C VAL A 134 -25.75 22.92 -27.70
N PRO A 135 -26.01 24.14 -27.18
CA PRO A 135 -26.62 25.21 -27.96
C PRO A 135 -25.84 25.53 -29.24
N GLU A 136 -26.54 25.76 -30.33
CA GLU A 136 -25.95 25.96 -31.66
C GLU A 136 -24.93 27.10 -31.69
N ASN A 137 -25.21 28.21 -31.02
CA ASN A 137 -24.29 29.35 -30.92
C ASN A 137 -22.94 28.96 -30.27
N VAL A 138 -22.96 28.01 -29.30
CA VAL A 138 -21.74 27.47 -28.66
C VAL A 138 -20.97 26.59 -29.64
N ILE A 139 -21.68 25.74 -30.41
CA ILE A 139 -21.04 24.90 -31.44
C ILE A 139 -20.35 25.78 -32.48
N ARG A 140 -21.04 26.82 -32.98
CA ARG A 140 -20.47 27.78 -33.95
C ARG A 140 -19.22 28.46 -33.40
N LYS A 141 -19.27 28.95 -32.17
CA LYS A 141 -18.12 29.57 -31.50
C LYS A 141 -16.94 28.61 -31.36
N MET A 142 -17.20 27.38 -30.96
CA MET A 142 -16.13 26.35 -30.80
C MET A 142 -15.57 25.90 -32.14
N TYR A 143 -16.41 25.81 -33.19
CA TYR A 143 -15.97 25.47 -34.54
C TYR A 143 -15.02 26.54 -35.10
N THR A 144 -15.39 27.80 -35.05
CA THR A 144 -14.52 28.90 -35.45
C THR A 144 -13.21 28.95 -34.67
N ALA A 145 -13.29 28.70 -33.34
CA ALA A 145 -12.08 28.62 -32.54
C ALA A 145 -11.19 27.43 -32.95
N TRP A 146 -11.77 26.28 -33.31
CA TRP A 146 -11.03 25.13 -33.80
C TRP A 146 -10.33 25.38 -35.13
N GLU A 147 -10.93 26.14 -36.02
CA GLU A 147 -10.32 26.52 -37.30
C GLU A 147 -9.11 27.44 -37.16
N HIS A 148 -9.16 28.39 -36.21
CA HIS A 148 -8.15 29.44 -36.11
C HIS A 148 -7.04 29.16 -35.06
N ASN A 149 -7.23 28.21 -34.14
CA ASN A 149 -6.28 27.95 -33.10
C ASN A 149 -5.59 26.57 -33.26
N GLY A 150 -4.30 26.55 -33.15
CA GLY A 150 -3.49 25.33 -33.10
C GLY A 150 -3.09 24.97 -31.68
N LEU A 151 -2.42 23.82 -31.54
CA LEU A 151 -1.73 23.42 -30.32
C LEU A 151 -0.23 23.71 -30.42
N PRO A 152 0.48 23.83 -29.28
CA PRO A 152 1.94 23.90 -29.28
C PRO A 152 2.59 22.73 -30.03
N LYS A 153 3.78 22.95 -30.61
CA LYS A 153 4.48 21.98 -31.48
C LYS A 153 4.90 20.69 -30.73
N ASP A 154 4.92 20.71 -29.42
CA ASP A 154 5.23 19.55 -28.59
C ASP A 154 4.05 18.55 -28.47
N PHE A 155 2.85 18.93 -28.94
CA PHE A 155 1.74 17.99 -29.14
C PHE A 155 1.78 17.39 -30.55
N VAL A 156 1.95 16.07 -30.60
CA VAL A 156 2.04 15.33 -31.86
C VAL A 156 0.63 14.85 -32.28
N LYS A 157 0.24 15.11 -33.53
CA LYS A 157 -1.03 14.64 -34.08
C LYS A 157 -1.01 13.13 -34.27
N LEU A 158 -2.07 12.46 -33.81
CA LEU A 158 -2.30 11.05 -34.07
C LEU A 158 -3.22 10.89 -35.30
N ASN A 159 -2.85 10.07 -36.26
CA ASN A 159 -3.71 9.72 -37.40
C ASN A 159 -4.80 8.73 -37.00
N THR A 160 -4.46 7.76 -36.12
CA THR A 160 -5.38 6.81 -35.51
C THR A 160 -5.38 7.02 -34.00
N LEU A 161 -6.56 7.00 -33.38
CA LEU A 161 -6.65 7.10 -31.92
C LEU A 161 -6.22 5.80 -31.29
N SER A 162 -4.98 5.76 -30.79
CA SER A 162 -4.42 4.63 -30.06
C SER A 162 -3.27 5.11 -29.18
N PHE A 163 -3.01 4.43 -28.08
CA PHE A 163 -1.73 4.56 -27.40
C PHE A 163 -0.65 3.85 -28.21
N ARG A 164 0.59 4.37 -28.19
CA ARG A 164 1.70 3.79 -28.94
C ARG A 164 2.26 2.49 -28.34
N ASP A 165 1.53 1.86 -27.44
CA ASP A 165 1.87 0.60 -26.78
C ASP A 165 1.12 -0.59 -27.40
N ASP A 166 0.77 -0.52 -28.66
CA ASP A 166 0.30 -1.69 -29.37
C ASP A 166 1.48 -2.64 -29.53
N PHE A 167 1.49 -3.72 -28.72
CA PHE A 167 2.58 -4.70 -28.65
C PHE A 167 2.96 -5.26 -30.02
N ALA A 168 2.04 -5.37 -30.94
CA ALA A 168 2.30 -5.87 -32.28
C ALA A 168 3.18 -4.95 -33.13
N SER A 169 3.22 -3.66 -32.83
CA SER A 169 3.95 -2.64 -33.62
C SER A 169 5.31 -2.23 -33.03
N ILE A 170 5.63 -2.68 -31.79
CA ILE A 170 6.81 -2.20 -31.05
C ILE A 170 8.04 -3.09 -31.23
N TYR A 171 7.86 -4.34 -31.61
CA TYR A 171 8.96 -5.30 -31.76
C TYR A 171 9.78 -4.99 -33.02
N LYS A 172 10.73 -4.06 -32.88
CA LYS A 172 11.70 -3.79 -33.96
C LYS A 172 12.66 -4.96 -34.06
N ASP A 173 12.88 -5.45 -35.29
CA ASP A 173 13.91 -6.45 -35.53
C ASP A 173 15.30 -5.80 -35.46
N MET A 174 16.16 -6.38 -34.64
CA MET A 174 17.52 -5.90 -34.39
C MET A 174 18.58 -6.78 -35.05
N SER A 175 18.19 -7.87 -35.71
CA SER A 175 19.12 -8.84 -36.30
C SER A 175 20.04 -8.26 -37.38
N ASP A 176 19.54 -7.29 -38.17
CA ASP A 176 20.33 -6.62 -39.20
C ASP A 176 21.20 -5.47 -38.65
N MET A 177 21.00 -5.10 -37.38
CA MET A 177 21.68 -3.93 -36.78
C MET A 177 22.79 -4.32 -35.82
N TYR A 178 22.68 -5.47 -35.19
CA TYR A 178 23.62 -5.93 -34.16
C TYR A 178 24.00 -7.39 -34.38
N GLU A 179 25.24 -7.75 -34.09
CA GLU A 179 25.73 -9.12 -34.11
C GLU A 179 25.33 -9.86 -32.84
N GLN A 180 25.23 -9.13 -31.70
CA GLN A 180 24.76 -9.70 -30.45
C GLN A 180 24.03 -8.69 -29.58
N VAL A 181 23.20 -9.20 -28.64
CA VAL A 181 22.48 -8.43 -27.63
C VAL A 181 22.88 -8.91 -26.25
N ILE A 182 23.35 -7.99 -25.43
CA ILE A 182 23.77 -8.24 -24.04
C ILE A 182 22.74 -7.56 -23.11
N ILE A 183 22.03 -8.36 -22.30
CA ILE A 183 21.05 -7.83 -21.34
C ILE A 183 21.62 -7.99 -19.94
N VAL A 184 21.79 -6.87 -19.23
CA VAL A 184 22.52 -6.80 -17.95
C VAL A 184 21.53 -6.63 -16.81
N GLY A 185 21.66 -7.45 -15.76
CA GLY A 185 20.88 -7.38 -14.53
C GLY A 185 21.16 -6.16 -13.67
N ASP A 186 20.61 -6.17 -12.45
CA ASP A 186 20.70 -5.07 -11.47
C ASP A 186 22.16 -4.78 -11.10
N ILE A 187 22.50 -3.49 -11.00
CA ILE A 187 23.89 -3.02 -10.77
C ILE A 187 24.11 -2.59 -9.31
N HIS A 188 23.15 -1.91 -8.73
CA HIS A 188 23.16 -1.49 -7.32
C HIS A 188 24.50 -0.93 -6.83
N GLY A 189 25.06 0.09 -7.49
CA GLY A 189 26.29 0.73 -7.04
C GLY A 189 27.54 -0.18 -7.03
N CYS A 190 27.64 -1.14 -7.97
CA CYS A 190 28.75 -2.09 -8.09
C CYS A 190 29.52 -1.87 -9.39
N ASN A 191 30.31 -0.79 -9.45
CA ASN A 191 31.02 -0.37 -10.66
C ASN A 191 32.16 -1.30 -11.07
N THR A 192 32.93 -1.82 -10.13
CA THR A 192 34.05 -2.71 -10.42
C THR A 192 33.62 -3.93 -11.24
N VAL A 193 32.52 -4.57 -10.88
CA VAL A 193 31.99 -5.72 -11.61
C VAL A 193 31.35 -5.30 -12.95
N LEU A 194 30.72 -4.11 -12.98
CA LEU A 194 30.21 -3.52 -14.22
C LEU A 194 31.33 -3.26 -15.22
N GLN A 195 32.44 -2.65 -14.80
CA GLN A 195 33.59 -2.41 -15.66
C GLN A 195 34.23 -3.70 -16.19
N LYS A 196 34.27 -4.77 -15.40
CA LYS A 196 34.69 -6.09 -15.86
C LYS A 196 33.83 -6.59 -17.02
N LEU A 197 32.50 -6.33 -17.02
CA LEU A 197 31.62 -6.72 -18.10
C LEU A 197 31.78 -5.85 -19.33
N ILE A 198 31.71 -4.52 -19.20
CA ILE A 198 31.60 -3.62 -20.35
C ILE A 198 32.94 -3.31 -21.04
N ASN A 199 34.04 -3.65 -20.40
CA ASN A 199 35.40 -3.53 -20.96
C ASN A 199 36.08 -4.89 -21.19
N GLN A 200 35.30 -5.97 -21.15
CA GLN A 200 35.81 -7.32 -21.44
C GLN A 200 36.28 -7.38 -22.91
N ASP A 201 37.28 -8.23 -23.18
CA ASP A 201 37.96 -8.34 -24.45
C ASP A 201 37.08 -8.21 -25.70
N ASP A 202 37.66 -8.08 -26.88
CA ASP A 202 37.06 -7.64 -28.15
C ASP A 202 35.60 -8.08 -28.48
N GLU A 203 35.09 -9.13 -27.85
CA GLU A 203 33.72 -9.66 -28.10
C GLU A 203 32.62 -8.94 -27.32
N LEU A 204 32.86 -8.47 -26.07
CA LEU A 204 31.85 -7.84 -25.22
C LEU A 204 32.16 -6.36 -24.86
N ASN A 205 32.89 -5.66 -25.72
CA ASN A 205 33.20 -4.27 -25.49
C ASN A 205 31.98 -3.39 -25.77
N ILE A 206 31.56 -2.57 -24.79
CA ILE A 206 30.40 -1.67 -24.94
C ILE A 206 30.62 -0.61 -26.03
N LYS A 207 31.90 -0.30 -26.38
CA LYS A 207 32.22 0.62 -27.45
C LYS A 207 32.10 0.03 -28.84
N ASP A 208 31.96 -1.29 -28.96
CA ASP A 208 31.67 -1.92 -30.23
C ASP A 208 30.20 -1.68 -30.60
N ALA A 209 30.00 -0.95 -31.68
CA ALA A 209 28.66 -0.60 -32.18
C ALA A 209 27.87 -1.81 -32.70
N LYS A 210 28.49 -2.98 -32.84
CA LYS A 210 27.82 -4.24 -33.23
C LYS A 210 27.09 -4.92 -32.04
N ASN A 211 27.40 -4.51 -30.80
CA ASN A 211 26.81 -5.04 -29.58
C ASN A 211 25.71 -4.12 -29.08
N LEU A 212 24.49 -4.63 -28.89
CA LEU A 212 23.42 -3.91 -28.23
C LEU A 212 23.43 -4.23 -26.72
N TYR A 213 23.61 -3.25 -25.88
CA TYR A 213 23.52 -3.37 -24.43
C TYR A 213 22.17 -2.89 -23.92
N ILE A 214 21.50 -3.72 -23.10
CA ILE A 214 20.22 -3.38 -22.45
C ILE A 214 20.37 -3.60 -20.94
N PHE A 215 20.30 -2.53 -20.14
CA PHE A 215 20.39 -2.59 -18.69
C PHE A 215 18.98 -2.57 -18.08
N VAL A 216 18.69 -3.49 -17.15
CA VAL A 216 17.32 -3.68 -16.64
C VAL A 216 16.88 -2.67 -15.56
N GLY A 217 17.78 -1.79 -15.07
CA GLY A 217 17.50 -0.79 -14.04
C GLY A 217 18.21 -1.07 -12.72
N ASP A 218 17.79 -0.36 -11.67
CA ASP A 218 18.37 -0.40 -10.32
C ASP A 218 19.89 -0.19 -10.33
N TYR A 219 20.30 0.97 -10.85
CA TYR A 219 21.73 1.31 -11.01
C TYR A 219 22.40 1.64 -9.70
N PHE A 220 21.68 2.22 -8.76
CA PHE A 220 22.19 2.78 -7.52
C PHE A 220 21.60 2.15 -6.29
N ASP A 221 22.06 2.63 -5.13
CA ASP A 221 21.73 2.19 -3.79
C ASP A 221 22.30 0.81 -3.42
N ARG A 222 22.51 0.61 -2.14
CA ARG A 222 23.02 -0.59 -1.48
C ARG A 222 24.51 -0.88 -1.68
N GLY A 223 25.03 -0.75 -2.88
CA GLY A 223 26.47 -0.92 -3.14
C GLY A 223 27.30 0.30 -2.72
N ILE A 224 28.62 0.16 -2.78
CA ILE A 224 29.57 1.16 -2.25
C ILE A 224 30.23 2.04 -3.32
N GLU A 225 29.98 1.77 -4.61
CA GLU A 225 30.59 2.45 -5.75
C GLU A 225 29.52 3.25 -6.54
N ASN A 226 28.58 3.91 -5.84
CA ASN A 226 27.47 4.65 -6.51
C ASN A 226 27.96 5.86 -7.31
N LEU A 227 29.05 6.48 -6.90
CA LEU A 227 29.65 7.59 -7.63
C LEU A 227 30.24 7.12 -8.96
N GLU A 228 31.00 6.04 -8.92
CA GLU A 228 31.67 5.47 -10.10
C GLU A 228 30.62 4.91 -11.09
N VAL A 229 29.53 4.32 -10.61
CA VAL A 229 28.41 3.91 -11.47
C VAL A 229 27.76 5.13 -12.11
N LEU A 230 27.58 6.24 -11.37
CA LEU A 230 27.02 7.47 -11.96
C LEU A 230 27.90 8.02 -13.09
N ASP A 231 29.21 8.06 -12.88
CA ASP A 231 30.17 8.48 -13.91
C ASP A 231 30.10 7.57 -15.15
N THR A 232 30.09 6.26 -14.93
CA THR A 232 29.93 5.26 -16.00
C THR A 232 28.63 5.46 -16.77
N LEU A 233 27.49 5.68 -16.08
CA LEU A 233 26.22 5.91 -16.75
C LEU A 233 26.21 7.21 -17.58
N PHE A 234 26.85 8.28 -17.12
CA PHE A 234 26.96 9.50 -17.92
C PHE A 234 27.73 9.25 -19.20
N ASP A 235 28.79 8.42 -19.15
CA ASP A 235 29.61 8.10 -20.33
C ASP A 235 28.89 7.19 -21.34
N ILE A 236 28.20 6.15 -20.86
CA ILE A 236 27.56 5.18 -21.76
C ILE A 236 26.18 5.61 -22.25
N ALA A 237 25.45 6.47 -21.52
CA ALA A 237 24.10 6.89 -21.88
C ALA A 237 24.00 7.68 -23.19
N GLU A 238 25.12 8.16 -23.75
CA GLU A 238 25.18 8.85 -25.03
C GLU A 238 25.40 7.90 -26.21
N GLN A 239 25.75 6.64 -25.95
CA GLN A 239 25.98 5.64 -26.98
C GLN A 239 24.67 5.16 -27.61
N LYS A 240 24.69 4.93 -28.94
CA LYS A 240 23.48 4.53 -29.68
C LYS A 240 23.11 3.05 -29.48
N ASN A 241 24.06 2.25 -29.08
CA ASN A 241 23.93 0.82 -28.83
C ASN A 241 23.68 0.50 -27.35
N VAL A 242 23.28 1.50 -26.55
CA VAL A 242 22.95 1.34 -25.12
C VAL A 242 21.50 1.71 -24.87
N VAL A 243 20.78 0.82 -24.21
CA VAL A 243 19.40 1.01 -23.74
C VAL A 243 19.41 0.89 -22.22
N LEU A 244 18.92 1.92 -21.53
CA LEU A 244 18.79 1.96 -20.08
C LEU A 244 17.30 1.82 -19.73
N LEU A 245 16.96 0.88 -18.85
CA LEU A 245 15.60 0.77 -18.30
C LEU A 245 15.50 1.43 -16.94
N GLU A 246 14.27 1.77 -16.55
CA GLU A 246 13.95 2.28 -15.21
C GLU A 246 13.75 1.10 -14.27
N GLY A 247 14.47 1.05 -13.14
CA GLY A 247 14.18 0.20 -12.01
C GLY A 247 13.40 0.94 -10.92
N ASN A 248 13.04 0.25 -9.85
CA ASN A 248 12.25 0.87 -8.77
C ASN A 248 13.11 1.79 -7.87
N HIS A 249 14.42 1.59 -7.79
CA HIS A 249 15.33 2.45 -7.04
C HIS A 249 15.52 3.82 -7.71
N GLU A 250 15.34 3.92 -9.01
CA GLU A 250 15.43 5.19 -9.74
C GLU A 250 14.45 6.25 -9.21
N ALA A 251 13.32 5.83 -8.62
CA ALA A 251 12.34 6.76 -8.06
C ALA A 251 12.91 7.67 -6.97
N HIS A 252 13.91 7.23 -6.19
CA HIS A 252 14.49 8.00 -5.09
C HIS A 252 15.28 9.21 -5.62
N TRP A 253 16.25 8.98 -6.48
CA TRP A 253 17.06 10.06 -7.03
C TRP A 253 16.30 10.93 -8.04
N VAL A 254 15.30 10.38 -8.74
CA VAL A 254 14.41 11.15 -9.62
C VAL A 254 13.59 12.15 -8.82
N ASP A 255 13.02 11.74 -7.70
CA ASP A 255 12.26 12.65 -6.82
C ASP A 255 13.18 13.73 -6.24
N TRP A 256 14.39 13.37 -5.80
CA TRP A 256 15.38 14.36 -5.36
C TRP A 256 15.78 15.33 -6.48
N ALA A 257 16.03 14.82 -7.67
CA ALA A 257 16.39 15.66 -8.83
C ALA A 257 15.27 16.62 -9.26
N HIS A 258 14.01 16.35 -8.88
CA HIS A 258 12.84 17.20 -9.15
C HIS A 258 12.35 17.99 -7.92
N ASP A 259 13.13 18.05 -6.85
CA ASP A 259 12.82 18.76 -5.59
C ASP A 259 11.51 18.26 -4.92
N LYS A 260 11.23 16.94 -4.98
CA LYS A 260 10.06 16.30 -4.40
C LYS A 260 10.38 15.36 -3.23
N ASP A 261 11.65 15.24 -2.91
CA ASP A 261 12.13 14.35 -1.85
C ASP A 261 11.69 14.74 -0.44
N ALA A 262 11.27 16.01 -0.24
CA ALA A 262 10.70 16.47 1.02
C ALA A 262 9.34 15.81 1.36
N GLU A 263 8.60 15.34 0.34
CA GLU A 263 7.31 14.67 0.50
C GLU A 263 7.46 13.16 0.83
N ARG A 264 8.69 12.64 0.80
CA ARG A 264 8.97 11.21 1.00
C ARG A 264 9.73 10.95 2.29
N THR A 265 9.15 10.10 3.12
CA THR A 265 9.72 9.68 4.42
C THR A 265 9.96 8.15 4.48
N ASP A 266 9.92 7.48 3.33
CA ASP A 266 10.18 6.04 3.27
C ASP A 266 11.69 5.71 3.45
N ASN A 267 11.96 4.50 3.91
CA ASN A 267 13.32 4.04 4.20
C ASN A 267 14.24 4.08 2.97
N GLY A 268 13.68 3.92 1.77
CA GLY A 268 14.44 3.98 0.52
C GLY A 268 15.00 5.38 0.27
N MET A 269 14.19 6.43 0.44
CA MET A 269 14.63 7.82 0.31
C MET A 269 15.65 8.20 1.39
N ILE A 270 15.45 7.74 2.64
CA ILE A 270 16.41 7.99 3.73
C ILE A 270 17.76 7.36 3.37
N ARG A 271 17.78 6.09 2.97
CA ARG A 271 18.99 5.38 2.56
C ARG A 271 19.67 6.08 1.38
N PHE A 272 18.94 6.42 0.35
CA PHE A 272 19.47 7.19 -0.79
C PHE A 272 20.21 8.45 -0.34
N LYS A 273 19.59 9.26 0.54
CA LYS A 273 20.19 10.51 1.05
C LYS A 273 21.44 10.26 1.89
N GLU A 274 21.43 9.21 2.69
CA GLU A 274 22.52 8.92 3.64
C GLU A 274 23.71 8.22 3.00
N THR A 275 23.50 7.49 1.91
CA THR A 275 24.56 6.73 1.23
C THR A 275 24.85 7.28 -0.17
N THR A 276 24.01 7.00 -1.14
CA THR A 276 24.20 7.30 -2.57
C THR A 276 24.42 8.78 -2.82
N LEU A 277 23.56 9.65 -2.30
CA LEU A 277 23.66 11.09 -2.51
C LEU A 277 24.96 11.67 -1.90
N LYS A 278 25.36 11.21 -0.71
CA LYS A 278 26.62 11.66 -0.10
C LYS A 278 27.85 11.28 -0.94
N GLN A 279 27.85 10.07 -1.54
CA GLN A 279 28.90 9.67 -2.46
C GLN A 279 28.93 10.60 -3.68
N TRP A 280 27.78 10.91 -4.29
CA TRP A 280 27.71 11.82 -5.43
C TRP A 280 28.18 13.23 -5.09
N GLN A 281 27.76 13.76 -3.94
CA GLN A 281 28.16 15.10 -3.47
C GLN A 281 29.63 15.22 -3.10
N SER A 282 30.36 14.12 -2.89
CA SER A 282 31.81 14.16 -2.70
C SER A 282 32.55 14.66 -3.94
N LYS A 283 32.02 14.45 -5.14
CA LYS A 283 32.58 14.92 -6.42
C LYS A 283 31.78 16.09 -7.01
N TYR A 284 30.46 16.01 -6.96
CA TYR A 284 29.55 16.98 -7.56
C TYR A 284 29.12 18.02 -6.53
N ASN A 285 29.92 19.09 -6.34
CA ASN A 285 29.67 20.11 -5.31
C ASN A 285 28.48 21.04 -5.59
N ASN A 286 27.87 20.94 -6.78
CA ASN A 286 26.75 21.78 -7.19
C ASN A 286 25.50 20.92 -7.46
N ASP A 287 24.62 20.83 -6.50
CA ASP A 287 23.37 20.07 -6.60
C ASP A 287 22.49 20.48 -7.79
N LYS A 288 22.48 21.76 -8.15
CA LYS A 288 21.66 22.26 -9.27
C LYS A 288 22.11 21.68 -10.59
N ASP A 289 23.42 21.60 -10.83
CA ASP A 289 23.96 21.04 -12.05
C ASP A 289 23.82 19.51 -12.05
N LEU A 290 24.09 18.87 -10.92
CA LEU A 290 23.87 17.43 -10.76
C LEU A 290 22.41 17.05 -11.03
N LYS A 291 21.45 17.73 -10.40
CA LYS A 291 20.02 17.54 -10.64
C LYS A 291 19.63 17.72 -12.11
N LYS A 292 20.23 18.71 -12.78
CA LYS A 292 20.01 18.93 -14.22
C LYS A 292 20.51 17.74 -15.04
N ASN A 293 21.71 17.24 -14.78
CA ASN A 293 22.30 16.11 -15.50
C ASN A 293 21.51 14.81 -15.25
N LEU A 294 21.11 14.56 -14.02
CA LEU A 294 20.26 13.43 -13.65
C LEU A 294 18.90 13.47 -14.37
N ARG A 295 18.26 14.65 -14.49
CA ARG A 295 17.03 14.78 -15.28
C ARG A 295 17.26 14.51 -16.77
N VAL A 296 18.45 14.80 -17.32
CA VAL A 296 18.80 14.42 -18.69
C VAL A 296 18.97 12.91 -18.80
N LEU A 297 19.71 12.29 -17.88
CA LEU A 297 19.89 10.83 -17.82
C LEU A 297 18.55 10.11 -17.71
N TYR A 298 17.69 10.52 -16.77
CA TYR A 298 16.37 9.92 -16.59
C TYR A 298 15.51 9.96 -17.86
N ARG A 299 15.57 11.02 -18.64
CA ARG A 299 14.80 11.10 -19.90
C ARG A 299 15.19 10.07 -20.93
N LYS A 300 16.40 9.52 -20.86
CA LYS A 300 16.87 8.45 -21.76
C LYS A 300 16.43 7.06 -21.32
N MET A 301 16.10 6.87 -20.04
CA MET A 301 15.65 5.57 -19.53
C MET A 301 14.26 5.22 -20.05
N LEU A 302 14.02 3.96 -20.35
CA LEU A 302 12.75 3.41 -20.82
C LEU A 302 12.12 2.55 -19.73
N PRO A 303 10.78 2.43 -19.65
CA PRO A 303 10.14 1.54 -18.69
C PRO A 303 10.21 0.06 -19.06
N ALA A 304 10.39 -0.24 -20.33
CA ALA A 304 10.52 -1.58 -20.88
C ALA A 304 11.11 -1.47 -22.30
N TYR A 305 11.66 -2.57 -22.82
CA TYR A 305 12.17 -2.64 -24.16
C TYR A 305 11.72 -3.92 -24.87
N PHE A 306 11.17 -3.76 -26.08
CA PHE A 306 10.56 -4.84 -26.85
C PHE A 306 11.28 -4.93 -28.19
N PHE A 307 11.77 -6.11 -28.54
CA PHE A 307 12.52 -6.29 -29.79
C PHE A 307 12.42 -7.72 -30.33
N LYS A 308 12.78 -7.89 -31.60
CA LYS A 308 13.04 -9.20 -32.22
C LYS A 308 14.53 -9.34 -32.46
N PHE A 309 15.02 -10.54 -32.29
CA PHE A 309 16.40 -10.87 -32.59
C PHE A 309 16.50 -12.35 -32.97
N LEU A 310 17.13 -12.65 -34.13
CA LEU A 310 17.31 -14.00 -34.65
C LEU A 310 16.01 -14.83 -34.69
N GLY A 311 14.91 -14.18 -35.13
CA GLY A 311 13.61 -14.81 -35.27
C GLY A 311 12.82 -14.99 -33.97
N LYS A 312 13.39 -14.66 -32.79
CA LYS A 312 12.72 -14.70 -31.48
C LYS A 312 12.30 -13.32 -31.04
N THR A 313 11.29 -13.26 -30.18
CA THR A 313 10.74 -12.01 -29.63
C THR A 313 11.08 -11.91 -28.15
N TYR A 314 11.57 -10.75 -27.73
CA TYR A 314 12.00 -10.50 -26.35
C TYR A 314 11.28 -9.31 -25.74
N ILE A 315 11.00 -9.43 -24.45
CA ILE A 315 10.47 -8.36 -23.60
C ILE A 315 11.43 -8.17 -22.43
N VAL A 316 12.05 -7.00 -22.33
CA VAL A 316 12.93 -6.66 -21.21
C VAL A 316 12.19 -5.68 -20.32
N THR A 317 12.06 -6.02 -19.04
CA THR A 317 11.46 -5.18 -17.99
C THR A 317 12.32 -5.24 -16.73
N HIS A 318 12.12 -4.31 -15.79
CA HIS A 318 12.89 -4.41 -14.55
C HIS A 318 12.48 -5.62 -13.70
N ALA A 319 11.18 -5.83 -13.45
CA ALA A 319 10.74 -6.78 -12.43
C ALA A 319 9.89 -7.97 -12.92
N GLY A 320 9.76 -8.17 -14.23
CA GLY A 320 9.05 -9.27 -14.84
C GLY A 320 7.52 -9.17 -14.83
N LEU A 321 6.89 -9.82 -15.78
CA LEU A 321 5.46 -9.83 -16.02
C LEU A 321 4.87 -11.22 -15.78
N ALA A 322 3.65 -11.30 -15.26
CA ALA A 322 2.92 -12.57 -15.11
C ALA A 322 2.21 -13.01 -16.40
N CYS A 323 2.03 -12.11 -17.36
CA CYS A 323 1.41 -12.36 -18.66
C CYS A 323 1.68 -11.19 -19.59
N LEU A 324 1.49 -11.42 -20.89
CA LEU A 324 1.41 -10.31 -21.85
C LEU A 324 0.17 -9.45 -21.54
N PRO A 325 0.31 -8.14 -21.55
CA PRO A 325 -0.82 -7.26 -21.28
C PRO A 325 -1.90 -7.40 -22.38
N LYS A 326 -3.14 -7.50 -21.95
CA LYS A 326 -4.31 -7.44 -22.84
C LYS A 326 -4.80 -6.02 -23.08
N HIS A 327 -4.41 -5.10 -22.19
CA HIS A 327 -4.76 -3.70 -22.19
C HIS A 327 -3.51 -2.86 -21.90
N HIS A 328 -3.57 -1.59 -22.20
CA HIS A 328 -2.45 -0.68 -21.92
C HIS A 328 -2.21 -0.58 -20.41
N MET A 329 -1.01 -0.95 -19.99
CA MET A 329 -0.63 -0.96 -18.57
C MET A 329 -0.05 0.39 -18.14
N ALA A 330 -0.22 0.69 -16.86
CA ALA A 330 0.52 1.76 -16.22
C ALA A 330 2.01 1.44 -16.17
N THR A 331 2.86 2.43 -16.41
CA THR A 331 4.32 2.24 -16.51
C THR A 331 4.93 1.61 -15.25
N TRP A 332 4.39 1.93 -14.05
CA TRP A 332 4.88 1.35 -12.82
C TRP A 332 4.80 -0.20 -12.79
N GLN A 333 3.89 -0.81 -13.55
CA GLN A 333 3.78 -2.27 -13.63
C GLN A 333 4.92 -2.92 -14.44
N TYR A 334 5.50 -2.20 -15.40
CA TYR A 334 6.71 -2.65 -16.08
C TYR A 334 7.94 -2.55 -15.18
N ILE A 335 7.97 -1.53 -14.29
CA ILE A 335 9.08 -1.27 -13.38
C ILE A 335 9.02 -2.17 -12.15
N ASN A 336 7.86 -2.27 -11.49
CA ASN A 336 7.72 -3.03 -10.24
C ASN A 336 7.24 -4.48 -10.45
N GLY A 337 6.91 -4.83 -11.71
CA GLY A 337 6.42 -6.15 -12.10
C GLY A 337 5.01 -6.45 -11.59
N HIS A 338 4.55 -7.65 -11.86
CA HIS A 338 3.26 -8.14 -11.40
C HIS A 338 3.38 -8.87 -10.06
N GLY A 339 2.40 -8.67 -9.19
CA GLY A 339 2.36 -9.26 -7.86
C GLY A 339 3.38 -8.67 -6.88
N GLY A 340 3.47 -9.21 -5.66
CA GLY A 340 4.48 -8.82 -4.67
C GLY A 340 5.86 -9.37 -5.03
N TYR A 341 6.91 -8.93 -4.32
CA TYR A 341 8.31 -9.34 -4.57
C TYR A 341 8.50 -10.87 -4.63
N ASN A 342 7.83 -11.62 -3.77
CA ASN A 342 7.91 -13.09 -3.71
C ASN A 342 6.90 -13.81 -4.62
N PHE A 343 6.16 -13.08 -5.47
CA PHE A 343 5.24 -13.70 -6.41
C PHE A 343 6.04 -14.44 -7.50
N ASP A 344 5.70 -15.71 -7.75
CA ASP A 344 6.33 -16.52 -8.81
C ASP A 344 5.84 -16.06 -10.19
N VAL A 345 6.48 -15.01 -10.67
CA VAL A 345 6.19 -14.40 -11.96
C VAL A 345 6.53 -15.32 -13.12
N THR A 346 7.55 -16.17 -12.96
CA THR A 346 8.01 -17.11 -13.97
C THR A 346 6.96 -18.19 -14.23
N SER A 347 6.55 -18.92 -13.20
CA SER A 347 5.50 -19.94 -13.35
C SER A 347 4.19 -19.35 -13.88
N ALA A 348 3.83 -18.13 -13.45
CA ALA A 348 2.64 -17.45 -13.95
C ALA A 348 2.75 -17.08 -15.43
N TYR A 349 3.91 -16.67 -15.89
CA TYR A 349 4.18 -16.35 -17.30
C TYR A 349 4.18 -17.61 -18.16
N GLU A 350 4.91 -18.65 -17.76
CA GLU A 350 4.97 -19.94 -18.45
C GLU A 350 3.60 -20.60 -18.63
N SER A 351 2.75 -20.55 -17.59
CA SER A 351 1.39 -21.11 -17.66
C SER A 351 0.54 -20.50 -18.78
N ARG A 352 0.91 -19.31 -19.25
CA ARG A 352 0.23 -18.57 -20.33
C ARG A 352 0.95 -18.65 -21.68
N ALA A 353 2.24 -18.93 -21.66
CA ALA A 353 3.04 -19.15 -22.85
C ALA A 353 2.67 -20.48 -23.54
N PHE A 354 2.37 -21.52 -22.75
CA PHE A 354 1.98 -22.82 -23.27
C PHE A 354 0.58 -22.80 -23.96
N PRO A 355 0.40 -23.37 -25.19
CA PRO A 355 1.35 -24.16 -25.96
C PRO A 355 2.06 -23.41 -27.12
N SER A 356 2.15 -22.08 -27.08
CA SER A 356 2.64 -21.29 -28.22
C SER A 356 4.16 -21.10 -28.17
N ARG A 357 4.88 -21.77 -29.10
CA ARG A 357 6.33 -21.58 -29.31
C ARG A 357 6.71 -20.15 -29.74
N SER A 358 5.76 -19.32 -30.14
CA SER A 358 5.98 -17.93 -30.55
C SER A 358 5.75 -16.92 -29.41
N TYR A 359 5.54 -17.40 -28.19
CA TYR A 359 5.36 -16.51 -27.05
C TYR A 359 6.69 -15.77 -26.75
N PRO A 360 6.66 -14.45 -26.49
CA PRO A 360 7.89 -13.71 -26.24
C PRO A 360 8.65 -14.21 -25.01
N THR A 361 9.98 -14.23 -25.09
CA THR A 361 10.84 -14.47 -23.93
C THR A 361 10.97 -13.18 -23.12
N GLN A 362 10.59 -13.19 -21.82
CA GLN A 362 10.84 -12.08 -20.92
C GLN A 362 12.21 -12.19 -20.25
N VAL A 363 12.88 -11.03 -20.08
CA VAL A 363 14.14 -10.89 -19.36
C VAL A 363 13.99 -9.81 -18.31
N PHE A 364 14.39 -10.08 -17.07
CA PHE A 364 14.17 -9.13 -15.96
C PHE A 364 15.15 -9.34 -14.80
N GLY A 365 15.34 -8.31 -13.96
CA GLY A 365 16.09 -8.30 -12.71
C GLY A 365 15.17 -8.33 -11.47
N HIS A 366 15.50 -7.52 -10.47
CA HIS A 366 14.70 -7.19 -9.29
C HIS A 366 14.38 -8.34 -8.33
N ARG A 367 14.07 -9.52 -8.81
CA ARG A 367 13.61 -10.66 -8.00
C ARG A 367 14.31 -11.96 -8.35
N SER A 368 14.68 -12.70 -7.31
CA SER A 368 15.20 -14.06 -7.49
C SER A 368 14.08 -14.97 -7.99
N ALA A 369 14.25 -15.50 -9.18
CA ALA A 369 13.30 -16.40 -9.81
C ALA A 369 14.03 -17.56 -10.51
N LYS A 370 13.32 -18.64 -10.83
CA LYS A 370 13.89 -19.74 -11.61
C LYS A 370 13.84 -19.39 -13.09
N GLU A 371 14.90 -19.73 -13.79
CA GLU A 371 14.94 -19.68 -15.23
C GLU A 371 13.97 -20.70 -15.86
N SER A 372 13.38 -20.33 -17.00
CA SER A 372 12.49 -21.18 -17.77
C SER A 372 12.61 -20.90 -19.26
N GLU A 373 11.84 -21.60 -20.09
CA GLU A 373 11.90 -21.45 -21.56
C GLU A 373 11.62 -19.99 -21.98
N HIS A 374 10.61 -19.35 -21.36
CA HIS A 374 10.19 -17.98 -21.72
C HIS A 374 10.51 -16.94 -20.64
N SER A 375 11.32 -17.28 -19.64
CA SER A 375 11.69 -16.32 -18.57
C SER A 375 13.16 -16.45 -18.18
N LYS A 376 13.89 -15.33 -18.31
CA LYS A 376 15.33 -15.21 -18.02
C LYS A 376 15.55 -14.19 -16.90
N PRO A 377 15.57 -14.62 -15.60
CA PRO A 377 15.81 -13.73 -14.46
C PRO A 377 17.30 -13.44 -14.28
N LEU A 378 17.64 -12.17 -14.14
CA LEU A 378 19.02 -11.69 -14.02
C LEU A 378 19.37 -11.12 -12.63
N GLU A 379 18.49 -11.30 -11.63
CA GLU A 379 18.80 -10.92 -10.25
C GLU A 379 19.90 -11.84 -9.67
N GLY A 380 20.99 -11.26 -9.20
CA GLY A 380 22.13 -12.00 -8.67
C GLY A 380 22.63 -11.51 -7.32
N GLN A 381 21.93 -10.56 -6.66
CA GLN A 381 22.30 -9.96 -5.38
C GLN A 381 23.74 -9.41 -5.39
N VAL A 382 24.09 -8.72 -6.47
CA VAL A 382 25.46 -8.26 -6.75
C VAL A 382 25.98 -7.36 -5.63
N GLU A 383 25.15 -6.52 -5.04
CA GLU A 383 25.49 -5.59 -3.97
C GLU A 383 25.89 -6.28 -2.65
N PHE A 384 25.52 -7.53 -2.48
CA PHE A 384 25.84 -8.35 -1.29
C PHE A 384 26.93 -9.38 -1.55
N GLY A 385 27.80 -9.11 -2.54
CA GLY A 385 28.86 -10.04 -2.91
C GLY A 385 28.36 -11.23 -3.72
N GLY A 386 27.18 -11.13 -4.31
CA GLY A 386 26.63 -12.07 -5.27
C GLY A 386 27.25 -11.92 -6.67
N PHE A 387 26.43 -11.95 -7.71
CA PHE A 387 26.89 -11.96 -9.10
C PHE A 387 26.18 -10.88 -9.90
N LEU A 388 26.91 -10.17 -10.77
CA LEU A 388 26.29 -9.46 -11.89
C LEU A 388 25.96 -10.49 -12.96
N LYS A 389 24.66 -10.73 -13.17
CA LYS A 389 24.18 -11.63 -14.22
C LYS A 389 23.88 -10.86 -15.49
N TYR A 390 24.14 -11.49 -16.62
CA TYR A 390 23.82 -10.96 -17.93
C TYR A 390 23.48 -12.10 -18.90
N LEU A 391 22.56 -11.82 -19.83
CA LEU A 391 22.17 -12.72 -20.90
C LEU A 391 22.87 -12.28 -22.20
N VAL A 392 23.50 -13.21 -22.90
CA VAL A 392 24.06 -13.00 -24.24
C VAL A 392 23.16 -13.67 -25.26
N LEU A 393 22.82 -12.95 -26.31
CA LEU A 393 22.04 -13.44 -27.45
C LEU A 393 22.85 -13.24 -28.71
N ASN A 394 23.24 -14.31 -29.40
CA ASN A 394 23.86 -14.30 -30.73
C ASN A 394 23.50 -15.60 -31.49
N ASP A 395 24.07 -15.86 -32.65
CA ASP A 395 23.80 -17.05 -33.46
C ASP A 395 24.19 -18.36 -32.76
N GLU A 396 25.16 -18.29 -31.83
CA GLU A 396 25.76 -19.48 -31.20
C GLU A 396 25.25 -19.63 -29.74
N ASP A 397 24.77 -18.53 -29.12
CA ASP A 397 24.56 -18.46 -27.69
C ASP A 397 23.22 -17.79 -27.31
N ASN A 398 22.59 -18.30 -26.24
CA ASN A 398 21.38 -17.74 -25.63
C ASN A 398 21.33 -18.08 -24.15
N ASP A 399 22.47 -17.84 -23.45
CA ASP A 399 22.69 -18.28 -22.09
C ASP A 399 22.95 -17.12 -21.12
N ILE A 400 22.66 -17.38 -19.84
CA ILE A 400 22.92 -16.43 -18.74
C ILE A 400 24.32 -16.66 -18.19
N TYR A 401 25.14 -15.61 -18.25
CA TYR A 401 26.45 -15.54 -17.64
C TYR A 401 26.43 -14.75 -16.34
N GLN A 402 27.52 -14.87 -15.55
CA GLN A 402 27.62 -14.17 -14.27
C GLN A 402 29.06 -13.83 -13.91
N ILE A 403 29.26 -12.65 -13.35
CA ILE A 403 30.55 -12.19 -12.84
C ILE A 403 30.43 -11.98 -11.33
N LYS A 404 31.30 -12.63 -10.56
CA LYS A 404 31.33 -12.51 -9.09
C LYS A 404 31.73 -11.10 -8.68
N ASN A 405 30.96 -10.49 -7.78
CA ASN A 405 31.33 -9.24 -7.14
C ASN A 405 32.14 -9.48 -5.87
N ASP A 406 33.40 -9.04 -5.85
CA ASP A 406 34.31 -9.13 -4.71
C ASP A 406 34.38 -7.80 -3.93
N VAL A 407 33.81 -6.73 -4.48
CA VAL A 407 33.84 -5.36 -3.93
C VAL A 407 32.46 -5.00 -3.37
N TYR A 408 32.28 -5.23 -2.10
CA TYR A 408 31.03 -4.94 -1.39
C TYR A 408 31.29 -4.64 0.10
N ASP A 409 30.36 -3.98 0.75
CA ASP A 409 30.47 -3.66 2.17
C ASP A 409 30.11 -4.89 3.04
N LYS A 410 31.13 -5.55 3.56
CA LYS A 410 30.96 -6.73 4.41
C LYS A 410 30.36 -6.39 5.78
N GLU A 411 30.66 -5.20 6.32
CA GLU A 411 30.12 -4.75 7.60
C GLU A 411 28.65 -4.35 7.45
N TYR A 412 28.32 -3.63 6.38
CA TYR A 412 26.93 -3.31 6.02
C TYR A 412 26.13 -4.58 5.79
N LEU A 413 26.65 -5.56 5.05
CA LEU A 413 25.98 -6.84 4.84
C LEU A 413 25.75 -7.58 6.17
N ALA A 414 26.72 -7.57 7.08
CA ALA A 414 26.57 -8.15 8.42
C ALA A 414 25.47 -7.40 9.20
N HIS A 415 25.47 -6.08 9.17
CA HIS A 415 24.47 -5.23 9.82
C HIS A 415 23.07 -5.35 9.15
N GLU A 416 22.99 -5.35 7.83
CA GLU A 416 21.73 -5.59 7.09
C GLU A 416 21.21 -7.03 7.31
N ASN A 417 22.07 -8.01 7.39
CA ASN A 417 21.69 -9.38 7.77
C ASN A 417 21.18 -9.43 9.21
N GLU A 418 21.79 -8.71 10.15
CA GLU A 418 21.26 -8.54 11.49
C GLU A 418 19.95 -7.76 11.49
N LEU A 419 19.89 -6.59 10.85
CA LEU A 419 18.67 -5.79 10.74
C LEU A 419 17.56 -6.53 9.98
N SER A 420 17.91 -7.25 8.92
CA SER A 420 17.00 -8.10 8.17
C SER A 420 16.49 -9.29 8.98
N LYS A 421 17.33 -9.86 9.84
CA LYS A 421 16.90 -10.85 10.83
C LYS A 421 15.83 -10.28 11.76
N TYR A 422 15.94 -9.01 12.15
CA TYR A 422 14.97 -8.33 13.01
C TYR A 422 13.73 -7.82 12.27
N LEU A 423 13.90 -7.27 11.07
CA LEU A 423 12.81 -6.66 10.30
C LEU A 423 11.99 -7.68 9.48
N LYS A 424 12.59 -8.81 9.09
CA LYS A 424 11.93 -9.89 8.33
C LYS A 424 11.46 -11.05 9.19
N GLY A 425 11.61 -10.98 10.51
CA GLY A 425 11.25 -12.08 11.39
C GLY A 425 12.11 -13.34 11.22
N THR A 426 13.27 -13.26 10.59
CA THR A 426 14.10 -14.41 10.22
C THR A 426 15.02 -14.90 11.33
N TYR A 427 14.74 -14.58 12.59
CA TYR A 427 15.68 -14.90 13.64
C TYR A 427 15.05 -15.53 14.89
N ILE A 428 14.57 -16.74 14.75
CA ILE A 428 14.41 -17.64 15.90
C ILE A 428 14.99 -18.99 15.47
N ALA A 429 16.14 -19.32 16.01
CA ALA A 429 16.67 -20.68 15.95
C ALA A 429 15.89 -21.50 17.01
N THR A 430 14.73 -21.99 16.64
CA THR A 430 13.88 -22.82 17.49
C THR A 430 13.51 -24.11 16.77
N GLU A 431 13.28 -25.18 17.50
CA GLU A 431 12.70 -26.41 16.99
C GLU A 431 11.20 -26.28 16.70
N ASP A 432 10.54 -25.21 17.19
CA ASP A 432 9.13 -24.92 16.90
C ASP A 432 8.97 -24.35 15.49
N GLU A 433 8.55 -25.20 14.57
CA GLU A 433 8.37 -24.87 13.16
C GLU A 433 7.31 -23.76 12.95
N GLU A 434 6.29 -23.68 13.79
CA GLU A 434 5.25 -22.68 13.67
C GLU A 434 5.73 -21.30 14.11
N ILE A 435 6.47 -21.20 15.22
CA ILE A 435 7.09 -19.94 15.66
C ILE A 435 8.06 -19.44 14.60
N ASN A 436 8.86 -20.34 14.02
CA ASN A 436 9.73 -20.02 12.90
C ASN A 436 8.94 -19.51 11.69
N ALA A 437 7.83 -20.15 11.34
CA ALA A 437 6.98 -19.73 10.23
C ALA A 437 6.34 -18.35 10.48
N ILE A 438 5.88 -18.09 11.72
CA ILE A 438 5.37 -16.77 12.12
C ILE A 438 6.47 -15.71 12.01
N ALA A 439 7.62 -15.96 12.62
CA ALA A 439 8.73 -15.02 12.67
C ALA A 439 9.30 -14.69 11.28
N ASN A 440 9.30 -15.66 10.37
CA ASN A 440 9.79 -15.50 8.99
C ASN A 440 8.74 -15.00 8.00
N SER A 441 7.50 -14.79 8.43
CA SER A 441 6.43 -14.29 7.55
C SER A 441 6.61 -12.81 7.25
N LYS A 442 6.58 -12.43 5.94
CA LYS A 442 6.60 -11.02 5.50
C LYS A 442 5.42 -10.18 6.03
N HIS A 443 4.43 -10.83 6.60
CA HIS A 443 3.24 -10.20 7.16
C HIS A 443 3.37 -9.91 8.65
N ILE A 444 4.47 -10.32 9.27
CA ILE A 444 4.73 -10.16 10.70
C ILE A 444 5.87 -9.17 10.93
N ILE A 445 5.69 -8.32 11.94
CA ILE A 445 6.74 -7.46 12.48
C ILE A 445 7.32 -8.15 13.69
N ALA A 446 8.58 -8.56 13.59
CA ALA A 446 9.35 -9.03 14.71
C ALA A 446 10.13 -7.86 15.31
N LYS A 447 9.88 -7.54 16.58
CA LYS A 447 10.54 -6.43 17.29
C LYS A 447 11.35 -6.96 18.45
N LYS A 448 12.66 -6.70 18.46
CA LYS A 448 13.55 -7.01 19.58
C LYS A 448 13.20 -6.15 20.79
N LEU A 449 13.17 -6.77 21.94
CA LEU A 449 12.91 -6.15 23.23
C LEU A 449 14.05 -6.50 24.22
N PRO A 450 14.19 -5.78 25.34
CA PRO A 450 15.11 -6.15 26.39
C PRO A 450 14.89 -7.59 26.90
N ASP A 451 15.88 -8.12 27.62
CA ASP A 451 15.81 -9.43 28.27
C ASP A 451 15.65 -10.60 27.30
N ASN A 452 16.27 -10.52 26.13
CA ASN A 452 16.18 -11.49 25.04
C ASN A 452 14.76 -11.77 24.54
N LEU A 453 13.81 -10.87 24.79
CA LEU A 453 12.45 -10.99 24.28
C LEU A 453 12.34 -10.44 22.85
N MET A 454 11.45 -11.06 22.08
CA MET A 454 11.00 -10.57 20.78
C MET A 454 9.48 -10.56 20.74
N SER A 455 8.88 -9.47 20.31
CA SER A 455 7.44 -9.44 20.04
C SER A 455 7.14 -9.72 18.58
N LEU A 456 6.17 -10.58 18.31
CA LEU A 456 5.70 -10.95 16.99
C LEU A 456 4.28 -10.43 16.80
N ASN A 457 4.09 -9.49 15.84
CA ASN A 457 2.80 -8.90 15.58
C ASN A 457 2.56 -8.77 14.08
N PHE A 458 1.32 -8.97 13.63
CA PHE A 458 0.96 -8.72 12.24
C PHE A 458 1.14 -7.24 11.86
N ASN A 459 1.58 -6.96 10.64
CA ASN A 459 1.78 -5.62 10.12
C ASN A 459 0.45 -4.95 9.67
N ARG A 460 0.50 -3.66 9.36
CA ARG A 460 -0.69 -2.90 8.94
C ARG A 460 -1.32 -3.43 7.65
N ASN A 461 -0.52 -3.97 6.73
CA ASN A 461 -1.03 -4.51 5.46
C ASN A 461 -1.97 -5.70 5.68
N VAL A 462 -1.68 -6.56 6.67
CA VAL A 462 -2.59 -7.66 7.04
C VAL A 462 -3.96 -7.12 7.43
N PHE A 463 -4.00 -6.03 8.20
CA PHE A 463 -5.26 -5.42 8.65
C PHE A 463 -6.01 -4.74 7.50
N TYR A 464 -5.33 -3.95 6.67
CA TYR A 464 -5.98 -3.18 5.59
C TYR A 464 -6.41 -4.04 4.40
N HIS A 465 -5.72 -5.13 4.15
CA HIS A 465 -6.03 -6.03 3.02
C HIS A 465 -6.64 -7.36 3.44
N ALA A 466 -7.03 -7.48 4.72
CA ALA A 466 -7.64 -8.68 5.30
C ALA A 466 -6.85 -9.98 5.02
N ILE A 467 -5.49 -9.92 5.08
CA ILE A 467 -4.61 -11.06 4.81
C ILE A 467 -4.52 -11.94 6.06
N TRP A 468 -5.65 -12.52 6.46
CA TRP A 468 -5.75 -13.36 7.64
C TRP A 468 -5.51 -14.83 7.28
N ASN A 469 -4.60 -15.47 8.00
CA ASN A 469 -4.28 -16.89 7.93
C ASN A 469 -3.84 -17.38 9.31
N ASP A 470 -3.57 -18.67 9.46
CA ASP A 470 -3.22 -19.29 10.73
C ASP A 470 -2.00 -18.66 11.43
N LEU A 471 -1.05 -18.13 10.67
CA LEU A 471 0.13 -17.45 11.22
C LEU A 471 -0.20 -16.02 11.66
N THR A 472 -0.90 -15.25 10.82
CA THR A 472 -1.17 -13.84 11.09
C THR A 472 -2.14 -13.63 12.24
N VAL A 473 -3.10 -14.53 12.44
CA VAL A 473 -4.04 -14.45 13.57
C VAL A 473 -3.36 -14.72 14.92
N LYS A 474 -2.32 -15.54 14.96
CA LYS A 474 -1.55 -15.84 16.17
C LYS A 474 -0.56 -14.74 16.53
N ALA A 475 -0.12 -13.95 15.56
CA ALA A 475 0.86 -12.89 15.75
C ALA A 475 0.20 -11.60 16.29
N ARG A 476 -0.28 -11.66 17.55
CA ARG A 476 -0.88 -10.53 18.26
C ARG A 476 -0.58 -10.66 19.75
N GLY A 477 0.24 -9.75 20.30
CA GLY A 477 0.67 -9.86 21.70
C GLY A 477 1.40 -11.16 21.98
N LEU A 478 2.21 -11.63 21.03
CA LEU A 478 3.03 -12.83 21.14
C LEU A 478 4.47 -12.41 21.42
N PHE A 479 5.01 -12.90 22.53
CA PHE A 479 6.38 -12.61 22.98
C PHE A 479 7.13 -13.91 23.15
N VAL A 480 8.28 -14.01 22.51
CA VAL A 480 9.11 -15.20 22.50
C VAL A 480 10.53 -14.87 22.95
N ASP A 481 11.22 -15.84 23.48
CA ASP A 481 12.66 -15.74 23.72
C ASP A 481 13.41 -15.78 22.39
N GLN A 482 14.34 -14.84 22.17
CA GLN A 482 15.07 -14.70 20.90
C GLN A 482 16.02 -15.88 20.61
N ILE A 483 16.47 -16.59 21.63
CA ILE A 483 17.43 -17.65 21.49
C ILE A 483 16.74 -19.00 21.35
N THR A 484 15.76 -19.27 22.23
CA THR A 484 15.12 -20.59 22.32
C THR A 484 13.82 -20.67 21.53
N GLY A 485 13.21 -19.51 21.14
CA GLY A 485 11.91 -19.46 20.53
C GLY A 485 10.74 -19.79 21.48
N LYS A 486 10.99 -20.07 22.74
CA LYS A 486 9.94 -20.36 23.71
C LYS A 486 9.01 -19.16 23.88
N VAL A 487 7.70 -19.39 23.90
CA VAL A 487 6.71 -18.34 24.23
C VAL A 487 6.84 -17.97 25.69
N LYS A 488 7.10 -16.70 25.97
CA LYS A 488 7.27 -16.13 27.32
C LYS A 488 6.03 -15.38 27.81
N ALA A 489 5.29 -14.79 26.88
CA ALA A 489 4.03 -14.16 27.16
C ALA A 489 3.20 -14.09 25.86
N ARG A 490 1.87 -14.18 25.99
CA ARG A 490 0.99 -14.01 24.84
C ARG A 490 -0.40 -13.54 25.25
N SER A 491 -1.13 -13.01 24.25
CA SER A 491 -2.53 -12.69 24.38
C SER A 491 -3.40 -13.62 23.50
N TYR A 492 -4.68 -13.34 23.41
CA TYR A 492 -5.56 -14.00 22.48
C TYR A 492 -5.08 -13.88 21.03
N ASN A 493 -5.35 -14.90 20.22
CA ASN A 493 -5.31 -14.77 18.77
C ASN A 493 -6.21 -13.61 18.30
N LYS A 494 -5.93 -13.07 17.12
CA LYS A 494 -6.81 -12.05 16.53
C LYS A 494 -8.20 -12.68 16.30
N PHE A 495 -9.24 -12.07 16.85
CA PHE A 495 -10.63 -12.41 16.61
C PHE A 495 -11.39 -11.20 16.03
N PHE A 496 -12.54 -11.46 15.41
CA PHE A 496 -13.20 -10.54 14.49
C PHE A 496 -14.56 -10.09 15.01
N ASN A 497 -15.09 -9.01 14.44
CA ASN A 497 -16.50 -8.69 14.67
C ASN A 497 -17.37 -9.70 13.92
N PHE A 498 -18.58 -9.93 14.38
CA PHE A 498 -19.56 -10.64 13.59
C PHE A 498 -19.75 -9.94 12.25
N GLY A 499 -19.79 -10.70 11.16
CA GLY A 499 -19.90 -10.19 9.79
C GLY A 499 -18.61 -9.58 9.21
N GLU A 500 -17.48 -9.57 9.93
CA GLU A 500 -16.21 -8.99 9.42
C GLU A 500 -15.54 -9.90 8.37
N LEU A 501 -15.68 -11.22 8.49
CA LEU A 501 -15.11 -12.20 7.56
C LEU A 501 -16.18 -13.02 6.82
N GLY A 502 -17.44 -12.88 7.16
CA GLY A 502 -18.54 -13.66 6.60
C GLY A 502 -19.89 -12.98 6.79
N ASN A 503 -20.95 -13.78 6.92
CA ASN A 503 -22.29 -13.31 7.20
C ASN A 503 -22.57 -13.35 8.71
N GLU A 504 -22.97 -12.23 9.31
CA GLU A 504 -23.23 -12.11 10.75
C GLU A 504 -24.28 -13.12 11.23
N GLN A 505 -25.37 -13.29 10.50
CA GLN A 505 -26.45 -14.21 10.89
C GLN A 505 -25.96 -15.66 10.85
N GLU A 506 -25.23 -16.04 9.81
CA GLU A 506 -24.67 -17.38 9.67
C GLU A 506 -23.64 -17.69 10.76
N GLU A 507 -22.79 -16.72 11.11
CA GLU A 507 -21.82 -16.88 12.20
C GLU A 507 -22.51 -17.04 13.55
N LEU A 508 -23.60 -16.30 13.80
CA LEU A 508 -24.41 -16.45 15.01
C LEU A 508 -25.15 -17.79 15.07
N ASP A 509 -25.65 -18.29 13.96
CA ASP A 509 -26.39 -19.56 13.88
C ASP A 509 -25.46 -20.77 14.01
N ASN A 510 -24.19 -20.61 13.63
CA ASN A 510 -23.16 -21.66 13.72
C ASN A 510 -22.43 -21.70 15.07
N LEU A 511 -22.79 -20.90 16.07
CA LEU A 511 -22.20 -20.96 17.41
C LEU A 511 -22.45 -22.31 18.08
N VAL A 512 -21.36 -22.89 18.61
CA VAL A 512 -21.44 -24.15 19.37
C VAL A 512 -21.69 -23.84 20.86
N TYR A 513 -22.82 -24.24 21.39
CA TYR A 513 -23.18 -24.02 22.79
C TYR A 513 -22.63 -25.11 23.75
N PRO A 514 -22.34 -24.77 25.04
CA PRO A 514 -22.58 -23.48 25.67
C PRO A 514 -21.61 -22.41 25.19
N VAL A 515 -22.07 -21.16 25.10
CA VAL A 515 -21.17 -20.01 24.80
C VAL A 515 -20.98 -19.18 26.08
N HIS A 516 -19.85 -18.49 26.12
CA HIS A 516 -19.56 -17.46 27.13
C HIS A 516 -19.72 -16.08 26.51
N ILE A 517 -20.55 -15.24 27.10
CA ILE A 517 -20.69 -13.84 26.71
C ILE A 517 -20.07 -12.97 27.78
N SER A 518 -19.09 -12.15 27.42
CA SER A 518 -18.39 -11.25 28.31
C SER A 518 -18.54 -9.79 27.87
N LYS A 519 -18.57 -8.88 28.84
CA LYS A 519 -18.58 -7.45 28.57
C LYS A 519 -17.21 -7.05 27.99
N LYS A 520 -17.26 -6.33 26.87
CA LYS A 520 -16.06 -5.73 26.30
C LYS A 520 -15.78 -4.40 27.01
N GLU A 521 -14.80 -4.41 27.87
CA GLU A 521 -14.30 -3.19 28.52
C GLU A 521 -13.51 -2.33 27.51
N ASN A 522 -13.32 -1.06 27.82
CA ASN A 522 -12.77 -0.08 26.88
C ASN A 522 -11.49 0.58 27.45
N GLY A 523 -10.38 -0.08 27.25
CA GLY A 523 -9.04 0.36 27.65
C GLY A 523 -8.00 -0.15 26.67
N PHE A 524 -6.82 -0.48 27.15
CA PHE A 524 -5.77 -1.10 26.36
C PHE A 524 -5.40 -2.48 26.92
N LEU A 525 -4.84 -3.33 26.04
CA LEU A 525 -4.42 -4.68 26.37
C LEU A 525 -3.23 -4.66 27.35
N GLY A 526 -3.38 -5.25 28.53
CA GLY A 526 -2.32 -5.58 29.46
C GLY A 526 -2.07 -7.10 29.51
N ILE A 527 -0.82 -7.49 29.57
CA ILE A 527 -0.38 -8.88 29.67
C ILE A 527 0.56 -8.97 30.86
N VAL A 528 0.27 -9.87 31.80
CA VAL A 528 1.14 -10.18 32.92
C VAL A 528 1.50 -11.67 32.81
N SER A 529 2.79 -11.97 32.74
CA SER A 529 3.32 -13.34 32.64
C SER A 529 4.51 -13.53 33.57
N TYR A 530 4.98 -14.74 33.74
CA TYR A 530 6.14 -15.03 34.53
C TYR A 530 7.19 -15.78 33.70
N ASP A 531 8.38 -15.23 33.66
CA ASP A 531 9.54 -15.84 33.02
C ASP A 531 10.32 -16.69 34.05
N GLU A 532 10.16 -17.99 33.95
CA GLU A 532 10.85 -18.91 34.87
C GLU A 532 12.36 -18.91 34.68
N ASP A 533 12.86 -18.77 33.46
CA ASP A 533 14.27 -18.80 33.15
C ASP A 533 15.01 -17.60 33.79
N ASN A 534 14.37 -16.43 33.81
CA ASN A 534 14.91 -15.19 34.38
C ASN A 534 14.33 -14.84 35.75
N GLN A 535 13.46 -15.68 36.32
CA GLN A 535 12.81 -15.50 37.65
C GLN A 535 12.16 -14.13 37.81
N LYS A 536 11.44 -13.63 36.81
CA LYS A 536 10.82 -12.30 36.82
C LYS A 536 9.43 -12.24 36.19
N VAL A 537 8.66 -11.23 36.63
CA VAL A 537 7.36 -10.92 36.03
C VAL A 537 7.56 -10.13 34.75
N ILE A 538 6.88 -10.53 33.68
CA ILE A 538 6.80 -9.80 32.43
C ILE A 538 5.52 -8.98 32.41
N PHE A 539 5.67 -7.66 32.24
CA PHE A 539 4.57 -6.75 31.93
C PHE A 539 4.67 -6.34 30.47
N ALA A 540 3.64 -6.64 29.71
CA ALA A 540 3.61 -6.32 28.29
C ALA A 540 2.27 -5.71 27.86
N THR A 541 2.29 -5.02 26.77
CA THR A 541 1.09 -4.58 26.04
C THR A 541 1.01 -5.32 24.71
N LYS A 542 0.28 -4.82 23.72
CA LYS A 542 0.11 -5.51 22.44
C LYS A 542 1.45 -5.88 21.75
N SER A 543 2.49 -5.06 21.86
CA SER A 543 3.72 -5.23 21.07
C SER A 543 5.01 -4.82 21.79
N THR A 544 4.97 -4.54 23.08
CA THR A 544 6.13 -4.05 23.81
C THR A 544 6.01 -4.32 25.29
N THR A 545 7.19 -4.49 25.93
CA THR A 545 7.37 -4.54 27.39
C THR A 545 7.81 -3.17 27.95
N GLN A 546 7.89 -2.15 27.10
CA GLN A 546 8.34 -0.80 27.44
C GLN A 546 7.41 0.23 26.81
N GLY A 547 7.49 1.46 27.28
CA GLY A 547 6.70 2.60 26.81
C GLY A 547 5.57 2.99 27.75
N ASP A 548 4.80 4.00 27.36
CA ASP A 548 3.86 4.66 28.28
C ASP A 548 2.73 3.73 28.72
N HIS A 549 2.11 2.97 27.82
CA HIS A 549 1.07 2.01 28.22
C HIS A 549 1.59 0.91 29.16
N THR A 550 2.86 0.48 29.04
CA THR A 550 3.44 -0.46 30.00
C THR A 550 3.66 0.17 31.37
N LYS A 551 3.99 1.47 31.40
CA LYS A 551 4.08 2.24 32.68
C LYS A 551 2.69 2.37 33.32
N LEU A 552 1.66 2.70 32.51
CA LEU A 552 0.28 2.77 33.01
C LEU A 552 -0.25 1.41 33.52
N LEU A 553 0.09 0.31 32.85
CA LEU A 553 -0.22 -1.02 33.31
C LEU A 553 0.41 -1.29 34.70
N LYS A 554 1.70 -0.98 34.84
CA LYS A 554 2.41 -1.15 36.11
C LYS A 554 1.85 -0.25 37.20
N ASP A 555 1.51 0.99 36.88
CA ASP A 555 0.91 1.93 37.84
C ASP A 555 -0.43 1.44 38.41
N VAL A 556 -1.27 0.78 37.58
CA VAL A 556 -2.49 0.16 38.09
C VAL A 556 -2.18 -1.12 38.89
N TRP A 557 -1.25 -1.95 38.39
CA TRP A 557 -0.83 -3.18 39.07
C TRP A 557 -0.30 -2.92 40.46
N ASP A 558 0.54 -1.91 40.64
CA ASP A 558 1.17 -1.55 41.91
C ASP A 558 0.16 -1.06 42.96
N GLN A 559 -1.06 -0.68 42.52
CA GLN A 559 -2.16 -0.30 43.42
C GLN A 559 -3.08 -1.48 43.80
N CYS A 560 -2.91 -2.64 43.16
CA CYS A 560 -3.65 -3.84 43.51
C CYS A 560 -3.12 -4.48 44.80
N SER A 561 -3.96 -5.23 45.47
CA SER A 561 -3.56 -5.95 46.69
C SER A 561 -2.45 -6.95 46.41
N LEU A 562 -1.51 -7.10 47.33
CA LEU A 562 -0.39 -8.01 47.21
C LEU A 562 -0.88 -9.48 47.14
N ASP A 563 -2.00 -9.82 47.80
CA ASP A 563 -2.64 -11.13 47.74
C ASP A 563 -3.04 -11.49 46.32
N ASN A 564 -3.74 -10.57 45.63
CA ASN A 564 -4.19 -10.78 44.25
C ASN A 564 -3.03 -10.77 43.25
N GLN A 565 -2.03 -9.90 43.44
CA GLN A 565 -0.82 -9.91 42.61
C GLN A 565 -0.10 -11.28 42.73
N THR A 566 0.05 -11.77 43.96
CA THR A 566 0.69 -13.06 44.23
C THR A 566 -0.11 -14.22 43.64
N LEU A 567 -1.42 -14.21 43.79
CA LEU A 567 -2.31 -15.20 43.19
C LEU A 567 -2.13 -15.27 41.66
N ILE A 568 -2.20 -14.12 40.97
CA ILE A 568 -2.00 -14.06 39.51
C ILE A 568 -0.62 -14.62 39.11
N ILE A 569 0.46 -14.21 39.79
CA ILE A 569 1.80 -14.68 39.48
C ILE A 569 1.93 -16.18 39.72
N ASN A 570 1.37 -16.71 40.79
CA ASN A 570 1.41 -18.14 41.08
C ASN A 570 0.64 -18.98 40.06
N LEU A 571 -0.52 -18.47 39.60
CA LEU A 571 -1.26 -19.14 38.53
C LEU A 571 -0.50 -19.08 37.20
N CYS A 572 0.10 -17.94 36.84
CA CYS A 572 0.95 -17.83 35.67
C CYS A 572 2.12 -18.83 35.68
N LYS A 573 2.79 -19.00 36.86
CA LYS A 573 3.85 -20.01 37.06
C LYS A 573 3.31 -21.42 36.92
N LYS A 574 2.30 -21.75 37.70
CA LYS A 574 1.76 -23.12 37.82
C LYS A 574 1.29 -23.67 36.47
N TYR A 575 0.71 -22.82 35.66
CA TYR A 575 0.08 -23.20 34.39
C TYR A 575 0.84 -22.77 33.15
N ASN A 576 2.04 -22.17 33.30
CA ASN A 576 2.79 -21.53 32.20
C ASN A 576 1.89 -20.72 31.31
N ALA A 577 1.25 -19.71 31.90
CA ALA A 577 0.23 -18.91 31.23
C ALA A 577 0.47 -17.41 31.42
N SER A 578 -0.16 -16.60 30.59
CA SER A 578 -0.24 -15.15 30.72
C SER A 578 -1.64 -14.75 31.19
N ALA A 579 -1.71 -13.91 32.21
CA ALA A 579 -2.96 -13.25 32.62
C ALA A 579 -3.21 -12.05 31.70
N ILE A 580 -4.40 -11.97 31.13
CA ILE A 580 -4.81 -10.98 30.14
C ILE A 580 -5.75 -9.99 30.79
N PHE A 581 -5.45 -8.70 30.64
CA PHE A 581 -6.21 -7.60 31.21
C PHE A 581 -6.64 -6.60 30.15
N GLU A 582 -7.83 -6.00 30.35
CA GLU A 582 -8.13 -4.68 29.80
C GLU A 582 -7.84 -3.63 30.86
N VAL A 583 -6.93 -2.73 30.57
CA VAL A 583 -6.46 -1.71 31.49
C VAL A 583 -7.07 -0.37 31.18
N CYS A 584 -7.78 0.21 32.14
CA CYS A 584 -8.42 1.52 32.03
C CYS A 584 -7.69 2.51 32.95
N HIS A 585 -7.11 3.54 32.36
CA HIS A 585 -6.32 4.54 33.09
C HIS A 585 -6.75 5.95 32.70
N PRO A 586 -6.81 6.91 33.65
CA PRO A 586 -7.23 8.29 33.37
C PRO A 586 -6.35 9.01 32.33
N GLU A 587 -5.09 8.64 32.19
CA GLU A 587 -4.19 9.21 31.18
C GLU A 587 -4.36 8.61 29.79
N ASP A 588 -5.08 7.48 29.65
CA ASP A 588 -5.43 6.86 28.37
C ASP A 588 -6.95 6.94 28.16
N ILE A 589 -7.42 8.08 27.71
CA ILE A 589 -8.84 8.42 27.64
C ILE A 589 -9.52 7.72 26.48
N HIS A 590 -10.48 6.89 26.80
CA HIS A 590 -11.35 6.19 25.87
C HIS A 590 -12.79 6.76 25.87
N ILE A 591 -13.72 6.06 25.20
CA ILE A 591 -15.11 6.52 25.02
C ILE A 591 -15.96 6.21 26.27
N ILE A 592 -15.68 5.09 26.93
CA ILE A 592 -16.41 4.67 28.13
C ILE A 592 -15.82 5.35 29.36
N ASP A 593 -16.70 5.93 30.17
CA ASP A 593 -16.29 6.65 31.38
C ASP A 593 -16.18 5.69 32.58
N TYR A 594 -15.00 5.58 33.14
CA TYR A 594 -14.72 4.83 34.36
C TYR A 594 -14.60 5.75 35.60
N ASN A 595 -15.16 6.98 35.52
CA ASN A 595 -15.15 7.95 36.59
C ASN A 595 -13.74 8.30 37.13
N ASN A 596 -12.81 8.45 36.21
CA ASN A 596 -11.40 8.76 36.52
C ASN A 596 -10.70 7.72 37.42
N GLN A 597 -11.19 6.47 37.42
CA GLN A 597 -10.62 5.41 38.24
C GLN A 597 -9.59 4.60 37.45
N LYS A 598 -8.51 4.24 38.13
CA LYS A 598 -7.52 3.29 37.62
C LYS A 598 -8.04 1.88 37.84
N LYS A 599 -8.26 1.11 36.78
CA LYS A 599 -8.80 -0.25 36.84
C LYS A 599 -8.13 -1.17 35.84
N MET A 600 -7.98 -2.42 36.22
CA MET A 600 -7.64 -3.49 35.29
C MET A 600 -8.65 -4.62 35.46
N PHE A 601 -9.19 -5.06 34.34
CA PHE A 601 -10.18 -6.14 34.28
C PHE A 601 -9.48 -7.41 33.82
N LEU A 602 -9.41 -8.42 34.68
CA LEU A 602 -8.92 -9.74 34.27
C LEU A 602 -9.92 -10.34 33.30
N LEU A 603 -9.45 -10.64 32.10
CA LEU A 603 -10.25 -11.22 31.04
C LEU A 603 -10.09 -12.75 31.02
N ASP A 604 -8.86 -13.25 31.13
CA ASP A 604 -8.55 -14.67 31.02
C ASP A 604 -7.08 -14.96 31.38
N PHE A 605 -6.76 -16.26 31.44
CA PHE A 605 -5.39 -16.78 31.44
C PHE A 605 -5.15 -17.51 30.11
N VAL A 606 -4.15 -17.12 29.35
CA VAL A 606 -3.81 -17.71 28.06
C VAL A 606 -2.50 -18.50 28.17
N PRO A 607 -2.44 -19.79 27.82
CA PRO A 607 -1.22 -20.59 27.89
C PRO A 607 -0.10 -20.02 27.03
N ASN A 608 1.15 -20.06 27.52
CA ASN A 608 2.33 -19.61 26.80
C ASN A 608 2.84 -20.68 25.81
N GLN A 609 1.95 -21.15 24.95
CA GLN A 609 2.23 -22.07 23.84
C GLN A 609 1.19 -21.89 22.74
N LEU A 610 1.54 -22.22 21.49
CA LEU A 610 0.66 -21.99 20.35
C LEU A 610 -0.40 -23.07 20.18
N HIS A 611 -0.11 -24.30 20.62
CA HIS A 611 -1.02 -25.45 20.60
C HIS A 611 -1.04 -26.15 21.95
N ILE A 612 -2.18 -26.71 22.30
CA ILE A 612 -2.33 -27.67 23.39
C ILE A 612 -2.90 -28.95 22.78
N ASP A 613 -2.15 -30.03 22.80
CA ASP A 613 -2.57 -31.37 22.35
C ASP A 613 -3.30 -31.39 20.99
N GLY A 614 -2.79 -30.61 20.03
CA GLY A 614 -3.37 -30.54 18.68
C GLY A 614 -4.64 -29.70 18.57
N VAL A 615 -5.08 -29.02 19.62
CA VAL A 615 -6.23 -28.11 19.64
C VAL A 615 -5.76 -26.67 19.52
N ASN A 616 -6.42 -25.89 18.68
CA ASN A 616 -6.12 -24.47 18.54
C ASN A 616 -6.53 -23.70 19.81
N ILE A 617 -5.61 -22.93 20.41
CA ILE A 617 -5.80 -22.29 21.73
C ILE A 617 -6.70 -21.05 21.66
N ASN A 618 -7.93 -21.21 21.27
CA ASN A 618 -8.99 -20.22 21.56
C ASN A 618 -10.04 -20.79 22.54
N ILE A 619 -9.77 -21.98 23.11
CA ILE A 619 -10.63 -22.50 24.15
C ILE A 619 -10.32 -21.71 25.43
N PRO A 620 -11.33 -21.15 26.12
CA PRO A 620 -11.13 -20.54 27.43
C PRO A 620 -10.30 -21.48 28.29
N PHE A 621 -9.19 -20.97 28.79
CA PHE A 621 -8.25 -21.81 29.55
C PHE A 621 -8.98 -22.48 30.66
N SER A 622 -8.90 -23.77 30.69
CA SER A 622 -9.72 -24.71 31.39
C SER A 622 -10.39 -24.15 32.66
N ASP A 623 -11.61 -24.53 32.88
CA ASP A 623 -12.37 -24.30 34.11
C ASP A 623 -11.54 -24.42 35.39
N LYS A 624 -10.43 -25.19 35.37
CA LYS A 624 -9.52 -25.38 36.51
C LYS A 624 -8.79 -24.11 36.96
N VAL A 625 -8.22 -23.31 36.04
CA VAL A 625 -7.50 -22.06 36.43
C VAL A 625 -8.50 -21.04 36.92
N CYS A 626 -9.62 -20.93 36.20
CA CYS A 626 -10.71 -20.05 36.61
C CYS A 626 -11.35 -20.48 37.93
N GLU A 627 -11.47 -21.78 38.19
CA GLU A 627 -11.95 -22.31 39.48
C GLU A 627 -10.96 -22.03 40.62
N GLU A 628 -9.68 -22.26 40.43
CA GLU A 628 -8.66 -21.92 41.46
C GLU A 628 -8.63 -20.41 41.71
N PHE A 629 -8.60 -19.60 40.65
CA PHE A 629 -8.65 -18.17 40.76
C PHE A 629 -9.89 -17.74 41.58
N SER A 630 -11.06 -18.24 41.23
CA SER A 630 -12.31 -17.86 41.90
C SER A 630 -12.39 -18.24 43.37
N LYS A 631 -11.66 -19.26 43.80
CA LYS A 631 -11.62 -19.69 45.21
C LYS A 631 -10.78 -18.76 46.10
N GLU A 632 -9.70 -18.19 45.56
CA GLU A 632 -8.73 -17.39 46.31
C GLU A 632 -8.84 -15.90 46.04
N TRP A 633 -9.54 -15.52 44.94
CA TRP A 633 -9.72 -14.14 44.52
C TRP A 633 -10.48 -13.30 45.55
N LYS A 634 -9.93 -12.12 45.87
CA LYS A 634 -10.57 -11.15 46.73
C LYS A 634 -10.99 -9.92 45.91
N PRO A 635 -12.29 -9.57 45.89
CA PRO A 635 -12.74 -8.35 45.19
C PRO A 635 -12.02 -7.10 45.71
N GLU A 636 -11.57 -6.25 44.80
CA GLU A 636 -10.89 -4.99 45.12
C GLU A 636 -11.21 -3.89 44.08
N THR A 637 -10.76 -2.66 44.34
CA THR A 637 -11.10 -1.51 43.52
C THR A 637 -10.35 -1.46 42.20
N HIS A 638 -9.06 -1.82 42.20
CA HIS A 638 -8.15 -1.63 41.06
C HIS A 638 -8.07 -2.84 40.15
N MET A 639 -8.24 -4.05 40.69
CA MET A 639 -8.30 -5.28 39.91
C MET A 639 -9.71 -5.87 40.02
N CYS A 640 -10.36 -6.00 38.86
CA CYS A 640 -11.72 -6.51 38.73
C CYS A 640 -11.73 -7.72 37.79
N THR A 641 -12.77 -8.55 37.90
CA THR A 641 -13.05 -9.59 36.88
C THR A 641 -13.99 -9.02 35.83
N ALA A 642 -13.80 -9.40 34.58
CA ALA A 642 -14.78 -9.07 33.54
C ALA A 642 -16.09 -9.81 33.81
N LEU A 643 -17.23 -9.14 33.55
CA LEU A 643 -18.54 -9.81 33.57
C LEU A 643 -18.56 -10.88 32.51
N ASN A 644 -18.73 -12.14 32.94
CA ASN A 644 -18.80 -13.32 32.07
C ASN A 644 -20.03 -14.16 32.42
N ILE A 645 -20.84 -14.51 31.44
CA ILE A 645 -22.08 -15.24 31.60
C ILE A 645 -22.08 -16.45 30.67
N GLN A 646 -22.26 -17.66 31.23
CA GLN A 646 -22.44 -18.84 30.43
C GLN A 646 -23.88 -18.93 29.91
N VAL A 647 -24.04 -19.19 28.64
CA VAL A 647 -25.30 -19.23 27.91
C VAL A 647 -25.43 -20.55 27.17
N ARG A 648 -26.59 -21.19 27.28
CA ARG A 648 -26.79 -22.55 26.78
C ARG A 648 -27.65 -22.64 25.52
N SER A 649 -28.27 -21.54 25.10
CA SER A 649 -29.13 -21.51 23.92
C SER A 649 -29.11 -20.14 23.25
N ARG A 650 -29.51 -20.09 21.98
CA ARG A 650 -29.68 -18.86 21.22
C ARG A 650 -30.63 -17.87 21.88
N ASP A 651 -31.80 -18.34 22.37
CA ASP A 651 -32.79 -17.46 23.00
C ASP A 651 -32.23 -16.79 24.26
N GLN A 652 -31.46 -17.54 25.07
CA GLN A 652 -30.75 -16.97 26.22
C GLN A 652 -29.71 -15.95 25.80
N LEU A 653 -28.98 -16.22 24.74
CA LEU A 653 -27.97 -15.29 24.20
C LEU A 653 -28.63 -13.97 23.78
N ASP A 654 -29.71 -14.03 23.02
CA ASP A 654 -30.46 -12.87 22.55
C ASP A 654 -31.05 -12.07 23.71
N TYR A 655 -31.54 -12.78 24.73
CA TYR A 655 -32.05 -12.17 25.97
C TYR A 655 -30.94 -11.35 26.68
N TYR A 656 -29.79 -11.96 26.94
CA TYR A 656 -28.68 -11.30 27.64
C TYR A 656 -28.09 -10.15 26.85
N ILE A 657 -27.97 -10.29 25.53
CA ILE A 657 -27.50 -9.19 24.66
C ILE A 657 -28.42 -7.98 24.84
N ARG A 658 -29.73 -8.16 24.73
CA ARG A 658 -30.71 -7.06 24.82
C ARG A 658 -30.80 -6.45 26.21
N THR A 659 -30.79 -7.26 27.26
CA THR A 659 -31.10 -6.82 28.63
C THR A 659 -29.86 -6.30 29.39
N ILE A 660 -28.67 -6.83 29.12
CA ILE A 660 -27.46 -6.50 29.89
C ILE A 660 -26.48 -5.67 29.07
N PHE A 661 -26.21 -6.08 27.82
CA PHE A 661 -25.10 -5.48 27.05
C PHE A 661 -25.55 -4.28 26.20
N LEU A 662 -26.80 -4.23 25.76
CA LEU A 662 -27.33 -3.07 25.02
C LEU A 662 -28.03 -2.04 25.91
N ALA A 663 -28.38 -2.39 27.13
CA ALA A 663 -29.13 -1.53 28.05
C ALA A 663 -28.28 -0.41 28.71
N ARG A 664 -26.95 -0.46 28.61
CA ARG A 664 -26.02 0.49 29.26
C ARG A 664 -24.93 0.94 28.28
N PRO A 665 -24.38 2.16 28.48
CA PRO A 665 -23.20 2.60 27.74
C PRO A 665 -22.04 1.62 27.93
N THR A 666 -21.69 0.87 26.89
CA THR A 666 -20.57 -0.07 26.90
C THR A 666 -19.92 -0.10 25.50
N GLU A 667 -18.66 -0.51 25.41
CA GLU A 667 -18.02 -0.71 24.10
C GLU A 667 -18.71 -1.82 23.30
N GLY A 668 -19.08 -2.88 23.96
CA GLY A 668 -19.70 -4.05 23.32
C GLY A 668 -19.63 -5.30 24.18
N TYR A 669 -19.64 -6.42 23.52
CA TYR A 669 -19.47 -7.74 24.13
C TYR A 669 -18.60 -8.66 23.28
N VAL A 670 -18.07 -9.70 23.91
CA VAL A 670 -17.31 -10.78 23.27
C VAL A 670 -18.07 -12.08 23.54
N ILE A 671 -18.22 -12.91 22.51
CA ILE A 671 -18.79 -14.25 22.61
C ILE A 671 -17.67 -15.24 22.32
N THR A 672 -17.49 -16.21 23.21
CA THR A 672 -16.61 -17.37 23.02
C THR A 672 -17.47 -18.62 23.00
N ASP A 673 -17.45 -19.39 21.94
CA ASP A 673 -18.22 -20.63 21.84
C ASP A 673 -17.48 -21.83 22.45
N ALA A 674 -18.15 -22.98 22.54
CA ALA A 674 -17.59 -24.19 23.15
C ALA A 674 -16.36 -24.75 22.40
N THR A 675 -16.10 -24.33 21.17
CA THR A 675 -14.89 -24.67 20.40
C THR A 675 -13.74 -23.69 20.64
N GLY A 676 -13.97 -22.63 21.44
CA GLY A 676 -13.01 -21.55 21.67
C GLY A 676 -13.02 -20.48 20.58
N LYS A 677 -13.93 -20.52 19.63
CA LYS A 677 -14.05 -19.49 18.60
C LYS A 677 -14.62 -18.21 19.22
N MET A 678 -13.94 -17.10 18.96
CA MET A 678 -14.27 -15.81 19.57
C MET A 678 -14.79 -14.82 18.53
N TYR A 679 -15.86 -14.12 18.91
CA TYR A 679 -16.43 -13.00 18.17
C TYR A 679 -16.65 -11.81 19.06
N LYS A 680 -16.67 -10.61 18.49
CA LYS A 680 -17.02 -9.38 19.20
C LYS A 680 -18.07 -8.60 18.45
N LYS A 681 -18.88 -7.86 19.20
CA LYS A 681 -19.83 -6.89 18.65
C LYS A 681 -19.70 -5.59 19.42
N LYS A 682 -19.63 -4.49 18.71
CA LYS A 682 -19.62 -3.14 19.29
C LYS A 682 -21.04 -2.61 19.31
N THR A 683 -21.37 -1.83 20.35
CA THR A 683 -22.66 -1.18 20.46
C THR A 683 -22.77 0.05 19.55
N ASP A 684 -23.99 0.41 19.15
CA ASP A 684 -24.25 1.63 18.39
C ASP A 684 -23.83 2.88 19.17
N PHE A 685 -24.02 2.86 20.48
CA PHE A 685 -23.50 3.91 21.37
C PHE A 685 -21.99 4.13 21.19
N TYR A 686 -21.22 3.07 21.26
CA TYR A 686 -19.77 3.17 21.11
C TYR A 686 -19.35 3.58 19.70
N LEU A 687 -19.97 3.02 18.67
CA LEU A 687 -19.68 3.34 17.27
C LEU A 687 -19.96 4.81 16.96
N LYS A 688 -21.09 5.34 17.45
CA LYS A 688 -21.46 6.75 17.34
C LYS A 688 -20.39 7.65 17.96
N TRP A 689 -20.02 7.43 19.22
CA TRP A 689 -19.05 8.29 19.90
C TRP A 689 -17.62 8.11 19.40
N LYS A 690 -17.27 6.92 18.86
CA LYS A 690 -16.02 6.71 18.15
C LYS A 690 -15.97 7.52 16.85
N PHE A 691 -17.07 7.59 16.12
CA PHE A 691 -17.19 8.41 14.93
C PHE A 691 -17.10 9.89 15.26
N TYR A 692 -17.82 10.33 16.28
CA TYR A 692 -17.79 11.74 16.74
C TYR A 692 -16.39 12.16 17.20
N ARG A 693 -15.64 11.31 17.88
CA ARG A 693 -14.25 11.57 18.19
C ARG A 693 -13.42 11.81 16.92
N SER A 694 -13.60 10.99 15.92
CA SER A 694 -12.92 11.16 14.62
C SER A 694 -13.33 12.45 13.90
N LEU A 695 -14.58 12.90 14.02
CA LEU A 695 -15.02 14.20 13.48
C LEU A 695 -14.34 15.37 14.20
N ILE A 696 -14.25 15.33 15.52
CA ILE A 696 -13.56 16.34 16.34
C ILE A 696 -12.08 16.42 15.92
N GLU A 697 -11.39 15.28 15.83
CA GLU A 697 -9.98 15.21 15.41
C GLU A 697 -9.80 15.82 14.01
N ARG A 698 -10.70 15.53 13.05
CA ARG A 698 -10.66 16.10 11.70
C ARG A 698 -10.84 17.62 11.70
N ILE A 699 -11.74 18.16 12.53
CA ILE A 699 -11.96 19.60 12.65
C ILE A 699 -10.70 20.28 13.22
N ILE A 700 -10.12 19.73 14.29
CA ILE A 700 -8.89 20.26 14.91
C ILE A 700 -7.73 20.29 13.92
N GLU A 701 -7.60 19.26 13.10
CA GLU A 701 -6.53 19.13 12.11
C GLU A 701 -6.84 19.80 10.78
N GLY A 702 -8.00 20.45 10.61
CA GLY A 702 -8.42 21.11 9.38
C GLY A 702 -8.64 20.14 8.21
N ARG A 703 -8.91 18.85 8.48
CA ARG A 703 -9.20 17.85 7.46
C ARG A 703 -10.67 17.89 7.03
N ALA A 704 -10.94 17.54 5.77
CA ALA A 704 -12.30 17.44 5.24
C ALA A 704 -13.17 16.48 6.05
N LEU A 705 -14.41 16.87 6.32
CA LEU A 705 -15.39 16.01 6.95
C LEU A 705 -15.94 15.00 5.93
N PRO A 706 -16.31 13.78 6.38
CA PRO A 706 -17.02 12.82 5.53
C PRO A 706 -18.46 13.30 5.26
N GLU A 707 -19.19 12.57 4.43
CA GLU A 707 -20.63 12.75 4.27
C GLU A 707 -21.34 12.53 5.62
N LEU A 708 -22.17 13.48 6.03
CA LEU A 708 -22.83 13.51 7.35
C LEU A 708 -24.33 13.29 7.16
N ASN A 709 -24.92 12.44 8.01
CA ASN A 709 -26.36 12.38 8.13
C ASN A 709 -26.89 13.58 8.96
N GLU A 710 -28.22 13.70 9.11
CA GLU A 710 -28.84 14.82 9.83
C GLU A 710 -28.42 14.89 11.31
N GLU A 711 -28.24 13.74 11.99
CA GLU A 711 -27.85 13.67 13.39
C GLU A 711 -26.40 14.14 13.57
N ASP A 712 -25.50 13.67 12.68
CA ASP A 712 -24.10 14.07 12.68
C ASP A 712 -23.92 15.56 12.37
N ALA A 713 -24.72 16.08 11.43
CA ALA A 713 -24.71 17.50 11.09
C ALA A 713 -25.18 18.37 12.27
N LYS A 714 -26.18 17.91 13.06
CA LYS A 714 -26.62 18.59 14.30
C LYS A 714 -25.50 18.61 15.33
N PHE A 715 -24.77 17.50 15.49
CA PHE A 715 -23.62 17.46 16.41
C PHE A 715 -22.52 18.45 15.99
N ILE A 716 -22.15 18.50 14.71
CA ILE A 716 -21.15 19.45 14.19
C ILE A 716 -21.61 20.90 14.37
N LYS A 717 -22.88 21.20 14.09
CA LYS A 717 -23.43 22.53 14.31
C LYS A 717 -23.34 22.95 15.77
N TRP A 718 -23.70 22.06 16.70
CA TRP A 718 -23.57 22.28 18.13
C TRP A 718 -22.09 22.49 18.53
N LEU A 719 -21.18 21.64 18.05
CA LEU A 719 -19.74 21.72 18.32
C LEU A 719 -19.17 23.08 17.91
N ASN A 720 -19.50 23.56 16.71
CA ASN A 720 -19.05 24.85 16.20
C ASN A 720 -19.68 26.05 16.93
N GLN A 721 -20.92 25.91 17.38
CA GLN A 721 -21.64 26.99 18.09
C GLN A 721 -21.17 27.16 19.51
N TYR A 722 -20.95 26.06 20.22
CA TYR A 722 -20.67 26.09 21.67
C TYR A 722 -19.18 25.93 22.02
N CYS A 723 -18.35 25.49 21.04
CA CYS A 723 -16.91 25.27 21.18
C CYS A 723 -16.54 24.55 22.49
N PRO A 724 -17.16 23.38 22.81
CA PRO A 724 -16.97 22.70 24.06
C PRO A 724 -15.49 22.34 24.26
N GLN A 725 -15.03 22.50 25.50
CA GLN A 725 -13.66 22.17 25.87
C GLN A 725 -13.62 20.81 26.57
N GLY A 726 -12.45 20.14 26.47
CA GLY A 726 -12.20 18.90 27.19
C GLY A 726 -12.06 17.68 26.28
N ASN A 727 -12.01 16.50 26.90
CA ASN A 727 -11.86 15.22 26.20
C ASN A 727 -13.22 14.72 25.68
N ILE A 728 -13.21 13.61 24.96
CA ILE A 728 -14.42 13.05 24.33
C ILE A 728 -15.54 12.71 25.32
N ILE A 729 -15.20 12.34 26.57
CA ILE A 729 -16.18 12.04 27.62
C ILE A 729 -16.87 13.33 28.08
N GLU A 730 -16.11 14.39 28.27
CA GLU A 730 -16.61 15.69 28.69
C GLU A 730 -17.45 16.34 27.61
N ILE A 731 -17.01 16.29 26.37
CA ILE A 731 -17.76 16.77 25.20
C ILE A 731 -19.08 15.99 25.07
N ARG A 732 -19.05 14.67 25.25
CA ARG A 732 -20.25 13.84 25.27
C ARG A 732 -21.25 14.30 26.33
N LYS A 733 -20.82 14.45 27.59
CA LYS A 733 -21.70 14.87 28.68
C LYS A 733 -22.33 16.25 28.42
N GLN A 734 -21.57 17.18 27.83
CA GLN A 734 -22.06 18.50 27.45
C GLN A 734 -23.11 18.41 26.33
N TYR A 735 -22.88 17.56 25.31
CA TYR A 735 -23.83 17.37 24.22
C TYR A 735 -25.11 16.67 24.65
N GLU A 736 -25.01 15.61 25.47
CA GLU A 736 -26.16 14.90 26.04
C GLU A 736 -27.00 15.84 26.92
N LYS A 737 -26.37 16.69 27.70
CA LYS A 737 -27.05 17.75 28.49
C LYS A 737 -27.79 18.73 27.57
N TYR A 738 -27.13 19.22 26.52
CA TYR A 738 -27.74 20.10 25.53
C TYR A 738 -28.99 19.48 24.90
N LEU A 739 -28.89 18.21 24.45
CA LEU A 739 -30.05 17.50 23.87
C LEU A 739 -31.23 17.39 24.87
N THR A 740 -30.94 17.20 26.14
CA THR A 740 -31.97 17.10 27.19
C THR A 740 -32.66 18.45 27.47
N GLU A 741 -31.92 19.54 27.40
CA GLU A 741 -32.42 20.89 27.70
C GLU A 741 -33.15 21.53 26.50
N TYR A 742 -32.85 21.15 25.26
CA TYR A 742 -33.38 21.78 24.05
C TYR A 742 -34.35 20.90 23.25
N ASN A 743 -34.55 19.61 23.61
CA ASN A 743 -35.60 18.75 23.06
C ASN A 743 -36.85 18.68 23.96
N ASN A 744 -36.89 19.37 25.08
CA ASN A 744 -38.07 19.70 25.90
C ASN A 744 -38.46 21.15 25.57
#